data_6fec97b9d2faec5c16871effcecb6c20
#
_entry.id   6fec97b9d2faec5c16871effcecb6c20
#
_cell.length_a   1.000
_cell.length_b   1.000
_cell.length_c   1.000
_cell.angle_alpha   90.00
_cell.angle_beta   90.00
_cell.angle_gamma   90.00
#
_symmetry.space_group_name_H-M   'P 1'
#
loop_
_entity.id
_entity.type
_entity.pdbx_description
1 polymer ?
#
loop_
_entity_poly.entity_id
_entity_poly.type
_entity_poly.pdbx_seq_one_letter_code
_entity_poly.pdbx_strand_id
1 'polypeptide(L)'
;MTLTANERSTSGEAGDRAGETAADASQPLTAQEQQWVDQFMDETTLFLGPDPAIMRSHQITSRSAYEDECISKGVDPIKVDRIRKRLAGALDEGYEMCEAMGAAPGAKWGDLTTAIYTAEGDVTYLSCHGVIAFSAILHHPIRYIMKYWKDEPTVGINPGDGFIHNDARYGNVHNTDQSMIMPIFREGKIIAWVAATIHEGENGACEPGGMPSGSETPFDDGLRMSPFKIVERGELRRDLLTFLQHSVRDPKLQLADLKVKIGAVQRIQERVDSIIDEVGVETFVAALRVTVEDVEQEVKRRISELPDGTVSFNQFMDSTLKENILIKFACKVTVKGDKMTVDLRGTGPEILNRAINSPLCSVKSMMMQAILAFWWPDLPRCTSAMSPIDIISDEHTWADAGYDAPMGQSLQASFRGFSALQTAFAKMQFSNPEKFSNVLAPWFNQINTFLWGGLTQHGDQVGNLCADLNGMGGGAKAFRDGEDAVSPLFCAMADTAEQEVMEEEVPFMQLVSKRIVRDNQGFGKNSGGMGYEMIVAAEGTPMWGFMTVTSGSKFSSVTGMFGGYGCSTTPLAMVKGINIYDIIRKDSSKFDLSMERIMNEQPYEGGKYTTAHMGLQFDVAKDGEMYMIAQGSGGGYGDVLERDPEAVAKDLELGRISPKVATSIYGVVWDPETFVVDQEATTQLRHDSRQARIARGKPYKEFLEGYVKTEPPKDLLYYGSWGDDTEELTATHFTNNGPERVKATIDKLPLIMLPDRREVKISALEDRIRELELKHGEIVHRKS
;
A
#
# COMPACT_ATOMS: atom_id res chain seq x y z
N MET A 1 18.36 37.49 15.91
CA MET A 1 18.40 38.91 15.46
C MET A 1 17.26 39.63 16.17
N THR A 2 17.63 40.50 17.08
CA THR A 2 16.72 41.28 17.92
C THR A 2 16.21 42.47 17.11
N LEU A 3 14.91 42.56 16.95
CA LEU A 3 14.28 43.75 16.36
C LEU A 3 14.25 44.84 17.40
N THR A 4 15.01 45.88 17.19
CA THR A 4 15.00 47.12 17.97
C THR A 4 13.83 48.00 17.54
N ALA A 5 13.00 48.37 18.47
CA ALA A 5 11.95 49.36 18.30
C ALA A 5 12.55 50.73 18.07
N ASN A 6 12.09 51.41 17.03
CA ASN A 6 12.45 52.81 16.74
C ASN A 6 11.53 53.74 17.54
N GLU A 7 12.10 54.42 18.51
CA GLU A 7 11.45 55.53 19.20
C GLU A 7 11.31 56.75 18.23
N ARG A 8 10.08 57.13 17.96
CA ARG A 8 9.80 58.51 17.46
C ARG A 8 9.13 59.29 18.56
N SER A 9 9.86 60.19 19.11
CA SER A 9 9.33 61.27 19.94
C SER A 9 8.52 62.25 19.08
N THR A 10 7.24 62.47 19.41
CA THR A 10 6.52 63.68 19.11
C THR A 10 5.79 64.13 20.35
N SER A 11 6.24 65.29 20.86
CA SER A 11 5.52 66.12 21.79
C SER A 11 4.26 66.69 21.16
N GLY A 12 3.12 66.55 21.84
CA GLY A 12 1.86 67.16 21.41
C GLY A 12 0.68 66.78 22.28
N GLU A 13 0.38 67.62 23.25
CA GLU A 13 -0.89 67.92 23.87
C GLU A 13 -1.69 66.74 24.50
N ALA A 14 -1.71 66.74 25.82
CA ALA A 14 -2.67 66.05 26.63
C ALA A 14 -4.08 66.65 26.46
N GLY A 15 -4.90 65.96 25.68
CA GLY A 15 -6.32 66.20 25.59
C GLY A 15 -7.05 65.06 26.30
N ASP A 16 -7.81 65.41 27.31
CA ASP A 16 -8.74 64.56 28.09
C ASP A 16 -9.53 63.61 27.17
N ARG A 17 -9.24 62.31 27.24
CA ARG A 17 -10.15 61.22 26.90
C ARG A 17 -10.25 60.25 28.07
N ALA A 18 -10.86 60.75 29.11
CA ALA A 18 -11.47 59.90 30.09
C ALA A 18 -12.83 59.48 29.54
N GLY A 19 -13.03 58.20 29.31
CA GLY A 19 -14.37 57.64 29.11
C GLY A 19 -14.65 56.89 27.81
N GLU A 20 -13.78 56.03 27.36
CA GLU A 20 -14.28 54.85 26.63
C GLU A 20 -14.38 53.69 27.60
N THR A 21 -15.57 53.55 28.18
CA THR A 21 -15.98 52.38 28.93
C THR A 21 -15.82 51.15 28.05
N ALA A 22 -15.18 50.10 28.58
CA ALA A 22 -15.20 48.76 28.02
C ALA A 22 -16.62 48.47 27.57
N ALA A 23 -16.79 48.22 26.24
CA ALA A 23 -18.11 47.85 25.70
C ALA A 23 -18.65 46.69 26.51
N ASP A 24 -19.87 46.88 27.03
CA ASP A 24 -20.57 45.86 27.81
C ASP A 24 -20.78 44.64 26.89
N ALA A 25 -20.03 43.58 27.16
CA ALA A 25 -20.07 42.33 26.38
C ALA A 25 -21.43 41.59 26.43
N SER A 26 -22.43 42.22 27.06
CA SER A 26 -23.80 41.69 27.20
C SER A 26 -24.83 42.31 26.24
N GLN A 27 -24.46 43.28 25.42
CA GLN A 27 -25.42 43.81 24.45
C GLN A 27 -25.55 42.90 23.24
N PRO A 28 -26.79 42.55 22.83
CA PRO A 28 -26.97 41.74 21.63
C PRO A 28 -26.45 42.49 20.39
N LEU A 29 -25.72 41.73 19.54
CA LEU A 29 -25.22 42.26 18.29
C LEU A 29 -26.35 42.89 17.44
N THR A 30 -26.05 43.99 16.76
CA THR A 30 -26.95 44.51 15.75
C THR A 30 -27.11 43.50 14.61
N ALA A 31 -28.18 43.62 13.84
CA ALA A 31 -28.41 42.69 12.71
C ALA A 31 -27.25 42.71 11.71
N GLN A 32 -26.55 43.84 11.54
CA GLN A 32 -25.41 43.96 10.65
C GLN A 32 -24.17 43.30 11.23
N GLU A 33 -23.93 43.47 12.51
CA GLU A 33 -22.82 42.77 13.21
C GLU A 33 -23.05 41.28 13.26
N GLN A 34 -24.28 40.82 13.47
CA GLN A 34 -24.63 39.41 13.43
C GLN A 34 -24.41 38.83 12.03
N GLN A 35 -24.86 39.52 10.99
CA GLN A 35 -24.61 39.10 9.62
C GLN A 35 -23.11 38.99 9.32
N TRP A 36 -22.30 39.93 9.82
CA TRP A 36 -20.87 39.92 9.65
C TRP A 36 -20.18 38.75 10.42
N VAL A 37 -20.65 38.48 11.63
CA VAL A 37 -20.19 37.34 12.42
C VAL A 37 -20.58 36.02 11.74
N ASP A 38 -21.81 35.93 11.24
CA ASP A 38 -22.30 34.71 10.58
C ASP A 38 -21.49 34.45 9.30
N GLN A 39 -21.23 35.47 8.50
CA GLN A 39 -20.38 35.37 7.32
C GLN A 39 -18.94 34.97 7.69
N PHE A 40 -18.36 35.58 8.71
CA PHE A 40 -17.01 35.23 9.20
C PHE A 40 -16.96 33.78 9.72
N MET A 41 -17.97 33.35 10.46
CA MET A 41 -18.07 31.98 10.98
C MET A 41 -18.27 30.98 9.83
N ASP A 42 -19.09 31.27 8.83
CA ASP A 42 -19.24 30.46 7.64
C ASP A 42 -17.93 30.32 6.86
N GLU A 43 -17.20 31.41 6.68
CA GLU A 43 -15.89 31.40 5.99
C GLU A 43 -14.78 30.69 6.78
N THR A 44 -14.86 30.67 8.11
CA THR A 44 -13.82 30.10 8.97
C THR A 44 -14.11 28.67 9.45
N THR A 45 -15.32 28.16 9.27
CA THR A 45 -15.68 26.81 9.70
C THR A 45 -15.46 25.73 8.65
N LEU A 46 -14.98 26.08 7.47
CA LEU A 46 -14.81 25.16 6.35
C LEU A 46 -13.52 24.35 6.45
N PHE A 47 -13.49 23.38 7.35
CA PHE A 47 -12.63 22.22 7.15
C PHE A 47 -13.40 21.21 6.30
N LEU A 48 -13.11 21.16 4.99
CA LEU A 48 -13.84 20.31 4.07
C LEU A 48 -13.57 18.83 4.30
N GLY A 49 -12.37 18.48 4.71
CA GLY A 49 -11.97 17.08 4.90
C GLY A 49 -12.07 16.22 3.64
N PRO A 50 -11.72 14.94 3.71
CA PRO A 50 -12.00 14.00 2.64
C PRO A 50 -13.51 13.76 2.52
N ASP A 51 -14.03 13.81 1.30
CA ASP A 51 -15.44 13.52 1.03
C ASP A 51 -15.69 12.01 0.99
N PRO A 52 -16.45 11.43 1.94
CA PRO A 52 -16.68 9.98 1.98
C PRO A 52 -17.34 9.45 0.71
N ALA A 53 -18.22 10.22 0.08
CA ALA A 53 -18.91 9.80 -1.15
C ALA A 53 -17.92 9.65 -2.32
N ILE A 54 -16.90 10.53 -2.39
CA ILE A 54 -15.82 10.41 -3.37
C ILE A 54 -14.87 9.27 -2.97
N MET A 55 -14.38 9.25 -1.73
CA MET A 55 -13.32 8.32 -1.29
C MET A 55 -13.75 6.86 -1.28
N ARG A 56 -15.04 6.60 -1.07
CA ARG A 56 -15.59 5.24 -1.13
C ARG A 56 -16.00 4.81 -2.54
N SER A 57 -16.18 5.76 -3.46
CA SER A 57 -16.53 5.47 -4.86
C SER A 57 -15.34 4.91 -5.64
N HIS A 58 -15.60 3.91 -6.47
CA HIS A 58 -14.66 3.38 -7.48
C HIS A 58 -15.37 3.04 -8.77
N GLN A 59 -16.66 3.36 -8.86
CA GLN A 59 -17.44 3.23 -10.09
C GLN A 59 -17.07 4.36 -11.05
N ILE A 60 -17.19 4.09 -12.34
CA ILE A 60 -17.09 5.16 -13.34
C ILE A 60 -18.23 6.15 -13.18
N THR A 61 -17.99 7.40 -13.51
CA THR A 61 -19.01 8.45 -13.48
C THR A 61 -20.06 8.21 -14.56
N SER A 62 -21.25 8.80 -14.39
CA SER A 62 -22.20 8.90 -15.49
C SER A 62 -21.64 9.82 -16.58
N ARG A 63 -22.03 9.58 -17.83
CA ARG A 63 -21.66 10.48 -18.92
C ARG A 63 -22.12 11.90 -18.64
N SER A 64 -21.25 12.86 -18.89
CA SER A 64 -21.65 14.26 -18.98
C SER A 64 -22.43 14.52 -20.28
N ALA A 65 -23.24 15.60 -20.30
CA ALA A 65 -23.95 15.99 -21.50
C ALA A 65 -23.06 16.22 -22.73
N TYR A 66 -21.79 16.66 -22.48
CA TYR A 66 -20.83 16.87 -23.55
C TYR A 66 -20.26 15.55 -24.07
N GLU A 67 -20.02 14.57 -23.21
CA GLU A 67 -19.61 13.21 -23.64
C GLU A 67 -20.72 12.54 -24.45
N ASP A 68 -21.99 12.66 -24.03
CA ASP A 68 -23.15 12.17 -24.81
C ASP A 68 -23.25 12.85 -26.17
N GLU A 69 -23.07 14.17 -26.25
CA GLU A 69 -23.02 14.91 -27.53
C GLU A 69 -21.87 14.35 -28.41
N CYS A 70 -20.66 14.21 -27.89
CA CYS A 70 -19.53 13.71 -28.66
C CYS A 70 -19.75 12.28 -29.18
N ILE A 71 -20.29 11.39 -28.35
CA ILE A 71 -20.58 10.00 -28.74
C ILE A 71 -21.71 9.93 -29.79
N SER A 72 -22.73 10.81 -29.67
CA SER A 72 -23.85 10.83 -30.61
C SER A 72 -23.45 11.15 -32.06
N LYS A 73 -22.31 11.82 -32.26
CA LYS A 73 -21.74 12.11 -33.60
C LYS A 73 -21.13 10.89 -34.28
N GLY A 74 -21.10 9.77 -33.58
CA GLY A 74 -20.56 8.49 -34.06
C GLY A 74 -19.12 8.27 -33.63
N VAL A 75 -18.86 7.05 -33.21
CA VAL A 75 -17.53 6.61 -32.74
C VAL A 75 -16.98 5.58 -33.72
N ASP A 76 -15.85 5.88 -34.33
CA ASP A 76 -15.13 4.96 -35.21
C ASP A 76 -14.15 4.11 -34.34
N PRO A 77 -14.37 2.78 -34.23
CA PRO A 77 -13.53 1.91 -33.41
C PRO A 77 -12.05 1.94 -33.81
N ILE A 78 -11.76 2.12 -35.12
CA ILE A 78 -10.37 2.19 -35.59
C ILE A 78 -9.69 3.48 -35.08
N LYS A 79 -10.40 4.59 -35.11
CA LYS A 79 -9.89 5.84 -34.54
C LYS A 79 -9.70 5.75 -33.04
N VAL A 80 -10.61 5.10 -32.30
CA VAL A 80 -10.49 4.87 -30.86
C VAL A 80 -9.24 4.06 -30.56
N ASP A 81 -9.02 2.93 -31.26
CA ASP A 81 -7.81 2.10 -31.05
C ASP A 81 -6.52 2.87 -31.36
N ARG A 82 -6.52 3.68 -32.43
CA ARG A 82 -5.39 4.55 -32.76
C ARG A 82 -5.12 5.60 -31.67
N ILE A 83 -6.15 6.23 -31.13
CA ILE A 83 -6.02 7.19 -30.04
C ILE A 83 -5.46 6.47 -28.81
N ARG A 84 -5.99 5.31 -28.44
CA ARG A 84 -5.50 4.47 -27.35
C ARG A 84 -3.99 4.22 -27.43
N LYS A 85 -3.51 3.77 -28.58
CA LYS A 85 -2.08 3.49 -28.79
C LYS A 85 -1.19 4.74 -28.70
N ARG A 86 -1.68 5.86 -29.21
CA ARG A 86 -0.95 7.13 -29.14
C ARG A 86 -0.93 7.69 -27.71
N LEU A 87 -2.02 7.54 -26.96
CA LEU A 87 -2.06 7.91 -25.54
C LEU A 87 -1.11 7.06 -24.72
N ALA A 88 -1.06 5.75 -24.95
CA ALA A 88 -0.10 4.88 -24.29
C ALA A 88 1.33 5.37 -24.49
N GLY A 89 1.73 5.64 -25.76
CA GLY A 89 3.06 6.16 -26.04
C GLY A 89 3.34 7.55 -25.44
N ALA A 90 2.33 8.44 -25.35
CA ALA A 90 2.47 9.74 -24.71
C ALA A 90 2.68 9.63 -23.19
N LEU A 91 1.97 8.70 -22.56
CA LEU A 91 2.12 8.44 -21.13
C LEU A 91 3.45 7.77 -20.83
N ASP A 92 3.89 6.82 -21.65
CA ASP A 92 5.19 6.17 -21.49
C ASP A 92 6.34 7.17 -21.66
N GLU A 93 6.26 8.13 -22.61
CA GLU A 93 7.24 9.22 -22.74
C GLU A 93 7.31 10.07 -21.46
N GLY A 94 6.17 10.40 -20.84
CA GLY A 94 6.13 11.10 -19.55
C GLY A 94 6.69 10.27 -18.41
N TYR A 95 6.43 8.97 -18.40
CA TYR A 95 6.98 8.02 -17.43
C TYR A 95 8.51 7.98 -17.50
N GLU A 96 9.05 7.73 -18.69
CA GLU A 96 10.51 7.70 -18.95
C GLU A 96 11.19 9.01 -18.58
N MET A 97 10.51 10.15 -18.79
CA MET A 97 11.02 11.45 -18.35
C MET A 97 11.11 11.52 -16.82
N CYS A 98 10.11 11.02 -16.08
CA CYS A 98 10.15 10.96 -14.64
C CYS A 98 11.27 10.02 -14.13
N GLU A 99 11.42 8.85 -14.74
CA GLU A 99 12.46 7.88 -14.39
C GLU A 99 13.86 8.43 -14.65
N ALA A 100 14.10 9.02 -15.82
CA ALA A 100 15.41 9.53 -16.21
C ALA A 100 15.85 10.77 -15.41
N MET A 101 14.92 11.68 -15.09
CA MET A 101 15.22 12.99 -14.52
C MET A 101 14.83 13.12 -13.04
N GLY A 102 14.02 12.21 -12.50
CA GLY A 102 13.64 12.21 -11.10
C GLY A 102 14.82 11.96 -10.18
N ALA A 103 14.77 12.52 -8.98
CA ALA A 103 15.80 12.38 -7.96
C ALA A 103 15.44 11.34 -6.90
N ALA A 104 14.14 11.13 -6.62
CA ALA A 104 13.72 10.14 -5.66
C ALA A 104 14.05 8.72 -6.14
N PRO A 105 14.44 7.82 -5.23
CA PRO A 105 14.63 6.42 -5.56
C PRO A 105 13.40 5.80 -6.22
N GLY A 106 12.19 6.13 -5.77
CA GLY A 106 10.95 5.68 -6.40
C GLY A 106 10.89 6.02 -7.89
N ALA A 107 11.38 7.18 -8.31
CA ALA A 107 11.50 7.53 -9.73
C ALA A 107 12.47 6.60 -10.47
N LYS A 108 13.61 6.28 -9.88
CA LYS A 108 14.66 5.46 -10.50
C LYS A 108 14.25 3.98 -10.66
N TRP A 109 13.34 3.48 -9.83
CA TRP A 109 12.96 2.07 -9.79
C TRP A 109 11.53 1.80 -10.27
N GLY A 110 10.91 2.79 -10.89
CA GLY A 110 9.60 2.62 -11.49
C GLY A 110 8.44 2.65 -10.49
N ASP A 111 8.65 3.14 -9.25
CA ASP A 111 7.56 3.41 -8.32
C ASP A 111 6.95 4.79 -8.63
N LEU A 112 6.45 4.86 -9.84
CA LEU A 112 5.86 6.06 -10.43
C LEU A 112 4.78 5.68 -11.46
N THR A 113 4.00 6.66 -11.87
CA THR A 113 3.06 6.49 -12.97
C THR A 113 2.74 7.83 -13.62
N THR A 114 2.32 7.76 -14.88
CA THR A 114 1.62 8.86 -15.55
C THR A 114 0.25 8.38 -16.00
N ALA A 115 -0.73 9.27 -16.02
CA ALA A 115 -2.10 8.90 -16.29
C ALA A 115 -2.86 9.98 -17.05
N ILE A 116 -3.89 9.56 -17.79
CA ILE A 116 -4.89 10.44 -18.41
C ILE A 116 -6.28 10.03 -17.97
N TYR A 117 -7.16 11.03 -17.82
CA TYR A 117 -8.51 10.88 -17.29
C TYR A 117 -9.53 11.54 -18.18
N THR A 118 -10.80 11.09 -18.08
CA THR A 118 -11.94 11.85 -18.61
C THR A 118 -12.05 13.22 -17.93
N ALA A 119 -12.87 14.09 -18.48
CA ALA A 119 -13.16 15.39 -17.85
C ALA A 119 -13.75 15.23 -16.43
N GLU A 120 -14.52 14.18 -16.18
CA GLU A 120 -15.15 13.85 -14.91
C GLU A 120 -14.22 13.09 -13.94
N GLY A 121 -12.99 12.82 -14.33
CA GLY A 121 -11.95 12.25 -13.49
C GLY A 121 -11.85 10.73 -13.51
N ASP A 122 -12.48 10.01 -14.44
CA ASP A 122 -12.26 8.57 -14.59
C ASP A 122 -10.91 8.31 -15.22
N VAL A 123 -10.08 7.49 -14.58
CA VAL A 123 -8.80 7.06 -15.14
C VAL A 123 -9.05 6.27 -16.41
N THR A 124 -8.55 6.74 -17.55
CA THR A 124 -8.69 6.09 -18.84
C THR A 124 -7.49 5.21 -19.16
N TYR A 125 -6.28 5.72 -18.91
CA TYR A 125 -5.02 5.00 -19.11
C TYR A 125 -3.98 5.40 -18.09
N LEU A 126 -3.15 4.41 -17.70
CA LEU A 126 -1.84 4.63 -17.08
C LEU A 126 -0.73 4.26 -18.08
N SER A 127 0.48 4.80 -17.86
CA SER A 127 1.70 4.35 -18.54
C SER A 127 1.90 2.85 -18.40
N CYS A 128 2.47 2.22 -19.44
CA CYS A 128 2.60 0.76 -19.51
C CYS A 128 3.55 0.18 -18.43
N HIS A 129 4.53 0.95 -17.99
CA HIS A 129 5.44 0.60 -16.90
C HIS A 129 5.00 1.13 -15.53
N GLY A 130 3.96 1.97 -15.49
CA GLY A 130 3.48 2.60 -14.25
C GLY A 130 2.86 1.62 -13.25
N VAL A 131 2.85 2.03 -12.00
CA VAL A 131 2.24 1.27 -10.89
C VAL A 131 0.75 1.07 -11.13
N ILE A 132 0.35 -0.18 -11.33
CA ILE A 132 -1.05 -0.56 -11.66
C ILE A 132 -2.03 -0.13 -10.57
N ALA A 133 -1.59 -0.19 -9.30
CA ALA A 133 -2.42 0.15 -8.15
C ALA A 133 -3.02 1.56 -8.23
N PHE A 134 -2.32 2.51 -8.85
CA PHE A 134 -2.81 3.88 -9.00
C PHE A 134 -4.08 4.00 -9.85
N SER A 135 -4.42 3.02 -10.69
CA SER A 135 -5.67 3.02 -11.46
C SER A 135 -6.93 3.00 -10.61
N ALA A 136 -6.83 2.58 -9.34
CA ALA A 136 -7.97 2.54 -8.42
C ALA A 136 -8.15 3.81 -7.59
N ILE A 137 -7.18 4.73 -7.56
CA ILE A 137 -7.17 5.84 -6.60
C ILE A 137 -7.03 7.22 -7.23
N LEU A 138 -6.34 7.34 -8.37
CA LEU A 138 -6.04 8.66 -8.96
C LEU A 138 -7.28 9.44 -9.44
N HIS A 139 -8.45 8.82 -9.52
CA HIS A 139 -9.70 9.50 -9.82
C HIS A 139 -10.23 10.33 -8.63
N HIS A 140 -9.92 9.96 -7.39
CA HIS A 140 -10.43 10.64 -6.20
C HIS A 140 -10.00 12.11 -6.11
N PRO A 141 -8.69 12.47 -6.22
CA PRO A 141 -8.28 13.87 -6.12
C PRO A 141 -8.88 14.74 -7.23
N ILE A 142 -9.05 14.22 -8.45
CA ILE A 142 -9.68 14.98 -9.54
C ILE A 142 -11.15 15.25 -9.25
N ARG A 143 -11.90 14.24 -8.81
CA ARG A 143 -13.31 14.39 -8.42
C ARG A 143 -13.46 15.39 -7.27
N TYR A 144 -12.52 15.40 -6.31
CA TYR A 144 -12.48 16.36 -5.24
C TYR A 144 -12.25 17.79 -5.77
N ILE A 145 -11.25 17.99 -6.65
CA ILE A 145 -10.97 19.28 -7.30
C ILE A 145 -12.18 19.77 -8.07
N MET A 146 -12.84 18.90 -8.85
CA MET A 146 -14.01 19.25 -9.63
C MET A 146 -15.21 19.64 -8.76
N LYS A 147 -15.39 18.97 -7.61
CA LYS A 147 -16.52 19.23 -6.72
C LYS A 147 -16.34 20.48 -5.86
N TYR A 148 -15.13 20.70 -5.34
CA TYR A 148 -14.89 21.72 -4.32
C TYR A 148 -14.13 22.94 -4.81
N TRP A 149 -13.26 22.80 -5.83
CA TRP A 149 -12.43 23.92 -6.29
C TRP A 149 -12.90 24.57 -7.58
N LYS A 150 -13.69 23.87 -8.40
CA LYS A 150 -14.09 24.37 -9.72
C LYS A 150 -14.78 25.73 -9.65
N ASP A 151 -15.75 25.84 -8.78
CA ASP A 151 -16.59 27.03 -8.62
C ASP A 151 -16.21 27.87 -7.38
N GLU A 152 -15.10 27.50 -6.66
CA GLU A 152 -14.63 28.24 -5.52
C GLU A 152 -13.87 29.49 -5.98
N PRO A 153 -14.36 30.73 -5.67
CA PRO A 153 -13.80 31.97 -6.23
C PRO A 153 -12.32 32.22 -5.90
N THR A 154 -11.84 31.69 -4.77
CA THR A 154 -10.44 31.88 -4.32
C THR A 154 -9.49 30.86 -4.91
N VAL A 155 -9.99 29.79 -5.52
CA VAL A 155 -9.20 28.72 -6.14
C VAL A 155 -9.47 28.65 -7.64
N GLY A 156 -10.65 28.21 -8.04
CA GLY A 156 -11.05 28.02 -9.44
C GLY A 156 -10.16 27.04 -10.20
N ILE A 157 -10.51 26.74 -11.45
CA ILE A 157 -9.70 25.92 -12.35
C ILE A 157 -9.53 26.68 -13.67
N ASN A 158 -8.29 26.99 -14.05
CA ASN A 158 -7.96 27.74 -15.26
C ASN A 158 -6.96 26.95 -16.13
N PRO A 159 -6.87 27.28 -17.43
CA PRO A 159 -5.79 26.76 -18.27
C PRO A 159 -4.41 27.02 -17.67
N GLY A 160 -3.57 26.00 -17.60
CA GLY A 160 -2.23 26.08 -17.04
C GLY A 160 -2.15 25.91 -15.51
N ASP A 161 -3.30 25.74 -14.83
CA ASP A 161 -3.30 25.41 -13.39
C ASP A 161 -2.80 23.98 -13.14
N GLY A 162 -2.10 23.80 -12.03
CA GLY A 162 -1.63 22.50 -11.58
C GLY A 162 -1.87 22.31 -10.08
N PHE A 163 -2.38 21.13 -9.74
CA PHE A 163 -2.71 20.75 -8.38
C PHE A 163 -1.74 19.68 -7.90
N ILE A 164 -1.20 19.87 -6.69
CA ILE A 164 -0.41 18.85 -6.00
C ILE A 164 -1.28 18.11 -4.98
N HIS A 165 -0.97 16.85 -4.75
CA HIS A 165 -1.71 16.00 -3.83
C HIS A 165 -0.82 14.86 -3.34
N ASN A 166 -0.95 14.46 -2.06
CA ASN A 166 -0.32 13.25 -1.53
C ASN A 166 -1.09 12.58 -0.39
N ASP A 167 -2.07 13.26 0.24
CA ASP A 167 -2.73 12.69 1.42
C ASP A 167 -3.54 11.43 1.05
N ALA A 168 -3.18 10.30 1.65
CA ALA A 168 -3.85 9.02 1.42
C ALA A 168 -5.37 9.08 1.69
N ARG A 169 -5.81 9.94 2.59
CA ARG A 169 -7.22 10.14 2.94
C ARG A 169 -8.02 10.82 1.83
N TYR A 170 -7.34 11.49 0.89
CA TYR A 170 -7.94 12.11 -0.30
C TYR A 170 -7.77 11.25 -1.57
N GLY A 171 -7.35 10.01 -1.42
CA GLY A 171 -7.20 9.06 -2.51
C GLY A 171 -5.76 8.87 -2.96
N ASN A 172 -4.97 8.29 -2.08
CA ASN A 172 -3.62 7.83 -2.40
C ASN A 172 -3.31 6.52 -1.68
N VAL A 173 -2.20 5.88 -2.00
CA VAL A 173 -1.76 4.66 -1.30
C VAL A 173 -1.24 5.01 0.07
N HIS A 174 -0.32 5.97 0.15
CA HIS A 174 0.24 6.56 1.37
C HIS A 174 0.80 7.96 1.07
N ASN A 175 1.25 8.68 2.08
CA ASN A 175 1.60 10.10 1.91
C ASN A 175 2.93 10.36 1.18
N THR A 176 3.69 9.33 0.85
CA THR A 176 4.92 9.46 0.06
C THR A 176 4.66 9.59 -1.44
N ASP A 177 3.53 9.10 -1.92
CA ASP A 177 3.18 9.23 -3.34
C ASP A 177 2.68 10.64 -3.62
N GLN A 178 3.46 11.44 -4.34
CA GLN A 178 3.07 12.79 -4.70
C GLN A 178 2.63 12.88 -6.14
N SER A 179 1.43 13.38 -6.36
CA SER A 179 0.83 13.56 -7.68
C SER A 179 0.80 15.02 -8.08
N MET A 180 1.23 15.32 -9.32
CA MET A 180 0.96 16.57 -10.01
C MET A 180 -0.16 16.35 -11.01
N ILE A 181 -1.25 17.12 -10.91
CA ILE A 181 -2.50 16.94 -11.67
C ILE A 181 -2.81 18.23 -12.41
N MET A 182 -2.97 18.16 -13.74
CA MET A 182 -3.26 19.35 -14.56
C MET A 182 -4.43 19.10 -15.52
N PRO A 183 -5.35 20.08 -15.68
CA PRO A 183 -6.47 19.97 -16.61
C PRO A 183 -6.03 20.28 -18.06
N ILE A 184 -6.69 19.63 -19.01
CA ILE A 184 -6.59 19.95 -20.44
C ILE A 184 -7.83 20.71 -20.86
N PHE A 185 -7.64 21.93 -21.37
CA PHE A 185 -8.72 22.79 -21.83
C PHE A 185 -8.81 22.86 -23.36
N ARG A 186 -10.03 22.86 -23.87
CA ARG A 186 -10.35 23.26 -25.25
C ARG A 186 -11.63 24.09 -25.23
N GLU A 187 -11.63 25.20 -25.95
CA GLU A 187 -12.79 26.10 -26.08
C GLU A 187 -13.41 26.49 -24.72
N GLY A 188 -12.57 26.71 -23.72
CA GLY A 188 -13.00 27.09 -22.36
C GLY A 188 -13.58 25.93 -21.52
N LYS A 189 -13.58 24.70 -22.03
CA LYS A 189 -14.05 23.51 -21.30
C LYS A 189 -12.88 22.63 -20.90
N ILE A 190 -12.96 22.01 -19.73
CA ILE A 190 -12.09 20.90 -19.35
C ILE A 190 -12.53 19.68 -20.16
N ILE A 191 -11.62 19.07 -20.92
CA ILE A 191 -11.90 17.90 -21.76
C ILE A 191 -11.21 16.64 -21.25
N ALA A 192 -10.16 16.78 -20.47
CA ALA A 192 -9.39 15.69 -19.87
C ALA A 192 -8.54 16.22 -18.72
N TRP A 193 -7.93 15.32 -17.98
CA TRP A 193 -6.88 15.59 -16.99
C TRP A 193 -5.67 14.72 -17.25
N VAL A 194 -4.50 15.20 -16.84
CA VAL A 194 -3.25 14.43 -16.89
C VAL A 194 -2.57 14.52 -15.53
N ALA A 195 -1.94 13.44 -15.10
CA ALA A 195 -1.17 13.41 -13.87
C ALA A 195 0.15 12.67 -14.04
N ALA A 196 1.11 13.04 -13.18
CA ALA A 196 2.34 12.30 -12.92
C ALA A 196 2.48 12.12 -11.41
N THR A 197 2.72 10.90 -10.97
CA THR A 197 2.89 10.52 -9.56
C THR A 197 4.24 9.86 -9.40
N ILE A 198 4.99 10.26 -8.37
CA ILE A 198 6.27 9.66 -7.97
C ILE A 198 6.20 9.33 -6.48
N HIS A 199 6.70 8.16 -6.09
CA HIS A 199 6.98 7.84 -4.71
C HIS A 199 8.23 8.62 -4.25
N GLU A 200 8.02 9.58 -3.37
CA GLU A 200 9.09 10.43 -2.83
C GLU A 200 9.88 9.68 -1.76
N GLY A 201 11.18 9.93 -1.67
CA GLY A 201 12.02 9.33 -0.64
C GLY A 201 11.86 9.97 0.73
N GLU A 202 11.31 11.19 0.79
CA GLU A 202 11.20 11.97 2.02
C GLU A 202 9.99 12.91 1.99
N ASN A 203 9.16 12.85 3.02
CA ASN A 203 7.93 13.64 3.12
C ASN A 203 7.77 14.39 4.45
N GLY A 204 8.83 14.50 5.26
CA GLY A 204 8.80 15.18 6.55
C GLY A 204 8.16 14.40 7.70
N ALA A 205 7.97 13.07 7.56
CA ALA A 205 7.43 12.21 8.61
C ALA A 205 8.30 12.19 9.87
N CYS A 206 7.79 11.64 10.98
CA CYS A 206 8.54 11.55 12.24
C CYS A 206 9.83 10.73 12.11
N GLU A 207 9.88 9.80 11.17
CA GLU A 207 11.06 9.00 10.81
C GLU A 207 11.43 9.28 9.34
N PRO A 208 12.73 9.25 8.96
CA PRO A 208 13.15 9.45 7.58
C PRO A 208 12.68 8.31 6.67
N GLY A 209 12.64 8.56 5.35
CA GLY A 209 12.23 7.55 4.37
C GLY A 209 10.73 7.53 4.06
N GLY A 210 9.94 8.45 4.61
CA GLY A 210 8.56 8.74 4.20
C GLY A 210 7.49 7.72 4.62
N MET A 211 7.85 6.55 5.14
CA MET A 211 6.92 5.53 5.63
C MET A 211 7.18 5.19 7.09
N PRO A 212 6.83 6.09 8.04
CA PRO A 212 7.17 5.92 9.44
C PRO A 212 6.44 4.73 10.07
N SER A 213 7.19 3.85 10.72
CA SER A 213 6.66 2.76 11.53
C SER A 213 6.36 3.20 12.96
N GLY A 214 6.95 4.32 13.35
CA GLY A 214 6.84 4.93 14.66
C GLY A 214 5.62 5.82 14.88
N SER A 215 4.83 6.17 13.86
CA SER A 215 3.70 7.09 13.95
C SER A 215 2.73 6.71 15.07
N GLU A 216 2.39 7.68 15.91
CA GLU A 216 1.40 7.59 16.96
C GLU A 216 0.22 8.55 16.75
N THR A 217 0.38 9.49 15.83
CA THR A 217 -0.67 10.42 15.40
C THR A 217 -0.62 10.61 13.90
N PRO A 218 -1.69 11.08 13.25
CA PRO A 218 -1.66 11.37 11.82
C PRO A 218 -0.68 12.49 11.45
N PHE A 219 -0.24 13.30 12.40
CA PHE A 219 0.77 14.35 12.17
C PHE A 219 2.19 13.77 12.02
N ASP A 220 2.42 12.57 12.53
CA ASP A 220 3.69 11.85 12.41
C ASP A 220 3.92 11.28 11.00
N ASP A 221 2.86 11.19 10.20
CA ASP A 221 2.90 10.66 8.82
C ASP A 221 3.56 11.63 7.80
N GLY A 222 3.98 12.82 8.25
CA GLY A 222 4.60 13.84 7.42
C GLY A 222 3.62 14.75 6.69
N LEU A 223 4.03 15.32 5.57
CA LEU A 223 3.20 16.18 4.75
C LEU A 223 1.88 15.50 4.36
N ARG A 224 0.79 16.22 4.56
CA ARG A 224 -0.56 15.81 4.19
C ARG A 224 -1.16 16.89 3.30
N MET A 225 -0.96 16.72 2.02
CA MET A 225 -1.43 17.65 1.00
C MET A 225 -2.75 17.15 0.42
N SER A 226 -3.88 17.70 0.91
CA SER A 226 -5.13 17.61 0.14
C SER A 226 -4.92 18.24 -1.25
N PRO A 227 -5.69 17.91 -2.27
CA PRO A 227 -5.51 18.51 -3.59
C PRO A 227 -5.58 20.05 -3.52
N PHE A 228 -4.46 20.73 -3.72
CA PHE A 228 -4.40 22.20 -3.76
C PHE A 228 -3.57 22.71 -4.94
N LYS A 229 -3.88 23.94 -5.38
CA LYS A 229 -3.22 24.55 -6.53
C LYS A 229 -1.82 25.05 -6.16
N ILE A 230 -0.79 24.52 -6.83
CA ILE A 230 0.60 24.96 -6.69
C ILE A 230 1.13 25.63 -7.95
N VAL A 231 0.58 25.32 -9.12
CA VAL A 231 0.84 26.02 -10.37
C VAL A 231 -0.40 26.82 -10.72
N GLU A 232 -0.24 28.11 -10.93
CA GLU A 232 -1.33 29.01 -11.29
C GLU A 232 -1.05 29.62 -12.66
N ARG A 233 -1.89 29.27 -13.65
CA ARG A 233 -1.77 29.74 -15.04
C ARG A 233 -0.37 29.59 -15.63
N GLY A 234 0.26 28.47 -15.37
CA GLY A 234 1.60 28.14 -15.85
C GLY A 234 2.75 28.59 -14.95
N GLU A 235 2.48 29.34 -13.90
CA GLU A 235 3.50 29.85 -12.98
C GLU A 235 3.49 29.10 -11.65
N LEU A 236 4.66 28.58 -11.25
CA LEU A 236 4.84 27.92 -9.95
C LEU A 236 4.73 28.92 -8.80
N ARG A 237 3.85 28.68 -7.85
CA ARG A 237 3.65 29.48 -6.65
C ARG A 237 4.85 29.33 -5.71
N ARG A 238 5.66 30.39 -5.60
CA ARG A 238 6.89 30.40 -4.80
C ARG A 238 6.66 30.31 -3.30
N ASP A 239 5.57 30.87 -2.80
CA ASP A 239 5.18 30.79 -1.39
C ASP A 239 4.89 29.34 -0.99
N LEU A 240 4.12 28.61 -1.80
CA LEU A 240 3.82 27.19 -1.58
C LEU A 240 5.04 26.30 -1.78
N LEU A 241 5.89 26.59 -2.78
CA LEU A 241 7.16 25.91 -2.93
C LEU A 241 8.04 26.06 -1.69
N THR A 242 8.15 27.29 -1.16
CA THR A 242 8.91 27.55 0.06
C THR A 242 8.33 26.77 1.25
N PHE A 243 7.00 26.72 1.38
CA PHE A 243 6.34 25.92 2.41
C PHE A 243 6.71 24.42 2.30
N LEU A 244 6.65 23.85 1.10
CA LEU A 244 7.03 22.46 0.87
C LEU A 244 8.49 22.18 1.24
N GLN A 245 9.42 23.05 0.78
CA GLN A 245 10.84 22.90 1.06
C GLN A 245 11.17 22.98 2.56
N HIS A 246 10.42 23.77 3.34
CA HIS A 246 10.61 23.86 4.79
C HIS A 246 9.96 22.71 5.56
N SER A 247 9.15 21.90 4.89
CA SER A 247 8.39 20.80 5.53
C SER A 247 9.06 19.44 5.41
N VAL A 248 10.16 19.33 4.67
CA VAL A 248 10.87 18.07 4.41
C VAL A 248 12.35 18.18 4.78
N ARG A 249 13.01 17.04 5.02
CA ARG A 249 14.46 16.99 5.33
C ARG A 249 15.32 17.21 4.09
N ASP A 250 14.85 16.77 2.92
CA ASP A 250 15.55 16.94 1.64
C ASP A 250 14.81 17.89 0.69
N PRO A 251 14.98 19.22 0.86
CA PRO A 251 14.31 20.21 0.03
C PRO A 251 14.82 20.23 -1.42
N LYS A 252 16.04 19.72 -1.68
CA LYS A 252 16.60 19.66 -3.04
C LYS A 252 15.91 18.58 -3.87
N LEU A 253 15.78 17.38 -3.29
CA LEU A 253 15.05 16.26 -3.89
C LEU A 253 13.60 16.66 -4.15
N GLN A 254 12.90 17.19 -3.16
CA GLN A 254 11.51 17.64 -3.29
C GLN A 254 11.29 18.63 -4.45
N LEU A 255 12.22 19.58 -4.63
CA LEU A 255 12.15 20.55 -5.73
C LEU A 255 12.42 19.89 -7.08
N ALA A 256 13.40 18.98 -7.15
CA ALA A 256 13.75 18.31 -8.40
C ALA A 256 12.55 17.49 -8.92
N ASP A 257 11.97 16.67 -8.07
CA ASP A 257 10.84 15.79 -8.45
C ASP A 257 9.55 16.55 -8.72
N LEU A 258 9.29 17.65 -8.01
CA LEU A 258 8.18 18.53 -8.34
C LEU A 258 8.31 19.10 -9.78
N LYS A 259 9.50 19.59 -10.16
CA LYS A 259 9.75 20.11 -11.51
C LYS A 259 9.65 19.03 -12.58
N VAL A 260 10.14 17.83 -12.29
CA VAL A 260 10.06 16.70 -13.21
C VAL A 260 8.61 16.30 -13.45
N LYS A 261 7.80 16.19 -12.38
CA LYS A 261 6.36 15.90 -12.50
C LYS A 261 5.63 16.95 -13.34
N ILE A 262 5.90 18.23 -13.13
CA ILE A 262 5.34 19.32 -13.94
C ILE A 262 5.76 19.17 -15.41
N GLY A 263 7.04 18.96 -15.68
CA GLY A 263 7.56 18.80 -17.03
C GLY A 263 6.98 17.57 -17.76
N ALA A 264 6.86 16.46 -17.07
CA ALA A 264 6.26 15.23 -17.61
C ALA A 264 4.78 15.44 -17.98
N VAL A 265 3.99 16.07 -17.10
CA VAL A 265 2.59 16.41 -17.39
C VAL A 265 2.47 17.33 -18.58
N GLN A 266 3.28 18.40 -18.64
CA GLN A 266 3.30 19.32 -19.79
C GLN A 266 3.68 18.60 -21.09
N ARG A 267 4.65 17.69 -21.03
CA ARG A 267 5.03 16.88 -22.20
C ARG A 267 3.91 15.99 -22.69
N ILE A 268 3.19 15.36 -21.78
CA ILE A 268 2.01 14.56 -22.13
C ILE A 268 0.92 15.44 -22.74
N GLN A 269 0.68 16.65 -22.20
CA GLN A 269 -0.28 17.61 -22.76
C GLN A 269 0.06 17.97 -24.21
N GLU A 270 1.32 18.26 -24.53
CA GLU A 270 1.77 18.52 -25.91
C GLU A 270 1.45 17.34 -26.86
N ARG A 271 1.63 16.11 -26.40
CA ARG A 271 1.30 14.92 -27.19
C ARG A 271 -0.21 14.75 -27.37
N VAL A 272 -0.98 15.01 -26.32
CA VAL A 272 -2.45 14.99 -26.37
C VAL A 272 -2.97 16.07 -27.32
N ASP A 273 -2.41 17.28 -27.29
CA ASP A 273 -2.73 18.36 -28.21
C ASP A 273 -2.53 17.93 -29.67
N SER A 274 -1.40 17.30 -29.97
CA SER A 274 -1.13 16.75 -31.30
C SER A 274 -2.12 15.64 -31.73
N ILE A 275 -2.66 14.87 -30.78
CA ILE A 275 -3.70 13.89 -31.07
C ILE A 275 -5.01 14.60 -31.38
N ILE A 276 -5.39 15.57 -30.58
CA ILE A 276 -6.63 16.36 -30.75
C ILE A 276 -6.61 17.11 -32.08
N ASP A 277 -5.51 17.74 -32.45
CA ASP A 277 -5.36 18.47 -33.71
C ASP A 277 -5.58 17.55 -34.94
N GLU A 278 -5.25 16.27 -34.83
CA GLU A 278 -5.45 15.30 -35.91
C GLU A 278 -6.88 14.75 -35.97
N VAL A 279 -7.48 14.41 -34.79
CA VAL A 279 -8.75 13.66 -34.77
C VAL A 279 -9.97 14.54 -34.43
N GLY A 280 -9.76 15.74 -33.91
CA GLY A 280 -10.78 16.64 -33.38
C GLY A 280 -11.12 16.37 -31.93
N VAL A 281 -11.52 17.43 -31.19
CA VAL A 281 -11.83 17.40 -29.75
C VAL A 281 -12.93 16.38 -29.44
N GLU A 282 -14.00 16.38 -30.22
CA GLU A 282 -15.17 15.54 -29.98
C GLU A 282 -14.83 14.05 -30.10
N THR A 283 -14.05 13.69 -31.14
CA THR A 283 -13.58 12.30 -31.33
C THR A 283 -12.67 11.88 -30.17
N PHE A 284 -11.82 12.78 -29.70
CA PHE A 284 -10.93 12.53 -28.58
C PHE A 284 -11.71 12.28 -27.27
N VAL A 285 -12.67 13.16 -26.93
CA VAL A 285 -13.51 13.03 -25.73
C VAL A 285 -14.32 11.73 -25.79
N ALA A 286 -14.96 11.45 -26.94
CA ALA A 286 -15.69 10.21 -27.16
C ALA A 286 -14.80 8.97 -26.98
N ALA A 287 -13.56 8.99 -27.46
CA ALA A 287 -12.62 7.88 -27.32
C ALA A 287 -12.21 7.61 -25.86
N LEU A 288 -12.00 8.66 -25.06
CA LEU A 288 -11.73 8.48 -23.63
C LEU A 288 -12.91 7.81 -22.94
N ARG A 289 -14.12 8.30 -23.16
CA ARG A 289 -15.33 7.77 -22.53
C ARG A 289 -15.64 6.35 -22.95
N VAL A 290 -15.63 6.05 -24.25
CA VAL A 290 -15.87 4.70 -24.77
C VAL A 290 -14.83 3.71 -24.21
N THR A 291 -13.60 4.13 -24.01
CA THR A 291 -12.57 3.27 -23.43
C THR A 291 -12.95 2.76 -22.03
N VAL A 292 -13.38 3.64 -21.14
CA VAL A 292 -13.76 3.22 -19.78
C VAL A 292 -15.02 2.36 -19.77
N GLU A 293 -15.98 2.64 -20.66
CA GLU A 293 -17.22 1.86 -20.77
C GLU A 293 -16.98 0.47 -21.37
N ASP A 294 -16.17 0.36 -22.42
CA ASP A 294 -15.79 -0.93 -23.03
C ASP A 294 -15.14 -1.85 -21.99
N VAL A 295 -14.21 -1.31 -21.17
CA VAL A 295 -13.53 -2.10 -20.15
C VAL A 295 -14.52 -2.53 -19.06
N GLU A 296 -15.43 -1.66 -18.64
CA GLU A 296 -16.45 -2.04 -17.65
C GLU A 296 -17.32 -3.20 -18.15
N GLN A 297 -17.78 -3.13 -19.40
CA GLN A 297 -18.57 -4.20 -20.02
C GLN A 297 -17.77 -5.50 -20.14
N GLU A 298 -16.51 -5.40 -20.54
CA GLU A 298 -15.64 -6.58 -20.65
C GLU A 298 -15.38 -7.23 -19.27
N VAL A 299 -15.22 -6.44 -18.22
CA VAL A 299 -15.09 -6.96 -16.85
C VAL A 299 -16.36 -7.67 -16.40
N LYS A 300 -17.55 -7.10 -16.64
CA LYS A 300 -18.84 -7.76 -16.37
C LYS A 300 -18.95 -9.09 -17.10
N ARG A 301 -18.56 -9.12 -18.38
CA ARG A 301 -18.53 -10.35 -19.18
C ARG A 301 -17.58 -11.39 -18.56
N ARG A 302 -16.37 -11.00 -18.16
CA ARG A 302 -15.40 -11.91 -17.53
C ARG A 302 -15.83 -12.39 -16.15
N ILE A 303 -16.50 -11.57 -15.36
CA ILE A 303 -17.12 -12.00 -14.10
C ILE A 303 -18.16 -13.08 -14.37
N SER A 304 -18.99 -12.93 -15.41
CA SER A 304 -20.00 -13.94 -15.77
C SER A 304 -19.42 -15.30 -16.24
N GLU A 305 -18.14 -15.35 -16.59
CA GLU A 305 -17.43 -16.58 -16.91
C GLU A 305 -16.84 -17.29 -15.69
N LEU A 306 -16.82 -16.63 -14.53
CA LEU A 306 -16.39 -17.24 -13.28
C LEU A 306 -17.52 -18.13 -12.73
N PRO A 307 -17.18 -19.22 -12.02
CA PRO A 307 -18.20 -20.03 -11.38
C PRO A 307 -18.90 -19.27 -10.26
N ASP A 308 -20.22 -19.37 -10.20
CA ASP A 308 -20.99 -18.87 -9.07
C ASP A 308 -20.53 -19.54 -7.76
N GLY A 309 -20.34 -18.74 -6.73
CA GLY A 309 -19.93 -19.27 -5.43
C GLY A 309 -19.31 -18.21 -4.52
N THR A 310 -18.95 -18.65 -3.34
CA THR A 310 -18.32 -17.81 -2.31
C THR A 310 -17.01 -18.45 -1.86
N VAL A 311 -15.97 -17.62 -1.78
CA VAL A 311 -14.66 -18.02 -1.25
C VAL A 311 -14.29 -17.04 -0.15
N SER A 312 -14.02 -17.55 1.05
CA SER A 312 -13.44 -16.76 2.15
C SER A 312 -11.95 -17.01 2.24
N PHE A 313 -11.21 -15.94 2.46
CA PHE A 313 -9.80 -16.01 2.74
C PHE A 313 -9.40 -14.92 3.73
N ASN A 314 -9.11 -15.33 4.96
CA ASN A 314 -8.68 -14.41 6.01
C ASN A 314 -7.16 -14.38 6.09
N GLN A 315 -6.63 -13.20 6.32
CA GLN A 315 -5.21 -12.98 6.55
C GLN A 315 -4.99 -12.29 7.89
N PHE A 316 -3.75 -12.27 8.32
CA PHE A 316 -3.41 -11.72 9.62
C PHE A 316 -2.14 -10.88 9.52
N MET A 317 -2.13 -9.80 10.26
CA MET A 317 -0.93 -9.09 10.65
C MET A 317 -0.44 -9.65 11.98
N ASP A 318 0.86 -9.83 12.14
CA ASP A 318 1.47 -10.46 13.31
C ASP A 318 1.97 -9.47 14.38
N SER A 319 1.84 -8.19 14.10
CA SER A 319 2.21 -7.11 15.03
C SER A 319 1.58 -5.78 14.64
N THR A 320 1.61 -4.83 15.55
CA THR A 320 1.37 -3.41 15.24
C THR A 320 2.65 -2.69 14.78
N LEU A 321 3.73 -3.42 14.54
CA LEU A 321 5.12 -2.99 14.43
C LEU A 321 5.77 -2.60 15.77
N LYS A 322 5.00 -2.50 16.84
CA LYS A 322 5.46 -2.20 18.20
C LYS A 322 5.05 -3.26 19.24
N GLU A 323 3.93 -3.93 19.02
CA GLU A 323 3.38 -4.96 19.91
C GLU A 323 3.09 -6.26 19.15
N ASN A 324 3.21 -7.38 19.85
CA ASN A 324 2.82 -8.70 19.39
C ASN A 324 1.29 -8.85 19.46
N ILE A 325 0.63 -8.62 18.34
CA ILE A 325 -0.82 -8.70 18.23
C ILE A 325 -1.17 -9.39 16.92
N LEU A 326 -2.13 -10.30 16.95
CA LEU A 326 -2.72 -10.87 15.77
C LEU A 326 -3.94 -10.03 15.36
N ILE A 327 -3.86 -9.39 14.20
CA ILE A 327 -4.93 -8.53 13.68
C ILE A 327 -5.46 -9.15 12.39
N LYS A 328 -6.76 -9.44 12.34
CA LYS A 328 -7.41 -10.06 11.21
C LYS A 328 -7.68 -9.06 10.09
N PHE A 329 -7.41 -9.49 8.87
CA PHE A 329 -7.96 -8.95 7.64
C PHE A 329 -8.95 -9.95 7.08
N ALA A 330 -10.24 -9.64 7.14
CA ALA A 330 -11.29 -10.51 6.63
C ALA A 330 -11.55 -10.22 5.15
N CYS A 331 -11.74 -11.28 4.36
CA CYS A 331 -12.12 -11.15 2.97
C CYS A 331 -13.01 -12.32 2.54
N LYS A 332 -14.17 -11.99 1.99
CA LYS A 332 -15.10 -12.95 1.37
C LYS A 332 -15.47 -12.45 -0.02
N VAL A 333 -15.17 -13.24 -1.03
CA VAL A 333 -15.48 -12.92 -2.43
C VAL A 333 -16.65 -13.80 -2.87
N THR A 334 -17.71 -13.16 -3.35
CA THR A 334 -18.91 -13.83 -3.87
C THR A 334 -19.12 -13.46 -5.32
N VAL A 335 -19.27 -14.45 -6.19
CA VAL A 335 -19.66 -14.29 -7.59
C VAL A 335 -21.08 -14.84 -7.78
N LYS A 336 -21.93 -14.07 -8.44
CA LYS A 336 -23.29 -14.47 -8.81
C LYS A 336 -23.66 -13.84 -10.16
N GLY A 337 -23.62 -14.65 -11.22
CA GLY A 337 -23.82 -14.18 -12.59
C GLY A 337 -22.74 -13.18 -13.00
N ASP A 338 -23.12 -11.96 -13.36
CA ASP A 338 -22.22 -10.88 -13.76
C ASP A 338 -21.80 -9.94 -12.60
N LYS A 339 -22.14 -10.32 -11.36
CA LYS A 339 -21.84 -9.52 -10.16
C LYS A 339 -20.78 -10.19 -9.30
N MET A 340 -19.86 -9.39 -8.82
CA MET A 340 -18.85 -9.78 -7.84
C MET A 340 -18.93 -8.86 -6.64
N THR A 341 -18.90 -9.43 -5.44
CA THR A 341 -18.86 -8.69 -4.18
C THR A 341 -17.63 -9.12 -3.39
N VAL A 342 -16.85 -8.14 -2.91
CA VAL A 342 -15.74 -8.33 -1.97
C VAL A 342 -16.18 -7.76 -0.62
N ASP A 343 -16.36 -8.63 0.36
CA ASP A 343 -16.83 -8.28 1.69
C ASP A 343 -15.67 -8.37 2.70
N LEU A 344 -15.31 -7.23 3.28
CA LEU A 344 -14.20 -7.06 4.25
C LEU A 344 -14.69 -6.96 5.70
N ARG A 345 -15.98 -7.10 5.94
CA ARG A 345 -16.54 -7.04 7.30
C ARG A 345 -15.97 -8.14 8.18
N GLY A 346 -15.75 -7.82 9.45
CA GLY A 346 -15.07 -8.70 10.41
C GLY A 346 -13.54 -8.48 10.44
N THR A 347 -13.02 -7.52 9.69
CA THR A 347 -11.65 -7.00 9.82
C THR A 347 -11.47 -6.34 11.18
N GLY A 348 -10.26 -6.40 11.75
CA GLY A 348 -9.92 -5.78 13.04
C GLY A 348 -10.11 -4.26 13.05
N PRO A 349 -10.25 -3.64 14.25
CA PRO A 349 -10.47 -2.20 14.38
C PRO A 349 -9.24 -1.39 13.97
N GLU A 350 -9.46 -0.11 13.66
CA GLU A 350 -8.38 0.85 13.56
C GLU A 350 -7.71 1.07 14.93
N ILE A 351 -6.43 1.41 14.91
CA ILE A 351 -5.64 1.68 16.10
C ILE A 351 -5.11 3.11 16.01
N LEU A 352 -5.72 4.03 16.76
CA LEU A 352 -5.52 5.48 16.61
C LEU A 352 -4.12 5.99 16.97
N ASN A 353 -3.26 5.14 17.52
CA ASN A 353 -1.88 5.48 17.86
C ASN A 353 -0.86 4.46 17.34
N ARG A 354 -1.16 3.81 16.20
CA ARG A 354 -0.23 2.91 15.48
C ARG A 354 -0.34 3.11 13.99
N ALA A 355 0.78 3.03 13.31
CA ALA A 355 0.97 3.38 11.91
C ALA A 355 0.26 2.46 10.89
N ILE A 356 -0.25 1.31 11.31
CA ILE A 356 -0.69 0.22 10.42
C ILE A 356 -2.03 0.43 9.72
N ASN A 357 -2.75 1.49 10.06
CA ASN A 357 -4.07 1.74 9.50
C ASN A 357 -4.00 2.14 8.03
N SER A 358 -5.06 1.86 7.28
CA SER A 358 -5.15 2.15 5.85
C SER A 358 -6.52 2.74 5.52
N PRO A 359 -6.59 3.76 4.66
CA PRO A 359 -7.86 4.16 4.10
C PRO A 359 -8.32 3.11 3.09
N LEU A 360 -9.63 2.96 2.93
CA LEU A 360 -10.20 1.94 2.04
C LEU A 360 -9.69 2.07 0.59
N CYS A 361 -9.43 3.28 0.11
CA CYS A 361 -8.92 3.51 -1.23
C CYS A 361 -7.54 2.87 -1.45
N SER A 362 -6.65 2.88 -0.46
CA SER A 362 -5.35 2.21 -0.52
C SER A 362 -5.51 0.68 -0.59
N VAL A 363 -6.44 0.10 0.18
CA VAL A 363 -6.76 -1.34 0.07
C VAL A 363 -7.30 -1.68 -1.33
N LYS A 364 -8.20 -0.86 -1.86
CA LYS A 364 -8.73 -1.02 -3.23
C LYS A 364 -7.62 -0.95 -4.28
N SER A 365 -6.62 -0.09 -4.09
CA SER A 365 -5.52 0.06 -5.02
C SER A 365 -4.74 -1.25 -5.22
N MET A 366 -4.43 -1.95 -4.14
CA MET A 366 -3.76 -3.25 -4.20
C MET A 366 -4.69 -4.39 -4.66
N MET A 367 -6.00 -4.29 -4.43
CA MET A 367 -6.97 -5.19 -5.05
C MET A 367 -6.98 -5.03 -6.59
N MET A 368 -6.92 -3.80 -7.09
CA MET A 368 -6.78 -3.52 -8.52
C MET A 368 -5.49 -4.09 -9.09
N GLN A 369 -4.39 -4.03 -8.33
CA GLN A 369 -3.13 -4.69 -8.69
C GLN A 369 -3.34 -6.20 -8.92
N ALA A 370 -4.05 -6.89 -8.03
CA ALA A 370 -4.36 -8.32 -8.20
C ALA A 370 -5.17 -8.58 -9.46
N ILE A 371 -6.17 -7.74 -9.74
CA ILE A 371 -7.04 -7.86 -10.90
C ILE A 371 -6.25 -7.69 -12.21
N LEU A 372 -5.50 -6.61 -12.34
CA LEU A 372 -4.83 -6.24 -13.58
C LEU A 372 -3.47 -6.91 -13.78
N ALA A 373 -2.81 -7.40 -12.73
CA ALA A 373 -1.56 -8.13 -12.89
C ALA A 373 -1.76 -9.64 -13.08
N PHE A 374 -2.80 -10.23 -12.47
CA PHE A 374 -2.93 -11.69 -12.38
C PHE A 374 -4.23 -12.25 -12.96
N TRP A 375 -5.36 -11.54 -12.81
CA TRP A 375 -6.62 -12.05 -13.33
C TRP A 375 -6.77 -11.75 -14.82
N TRP A 376 -6.64 -10.46 -15.16
CA TRP A 376 -6.92 -9.94 -16.50
C TRP A 376 -5.84 -8.95 -16.97
N PRO A 377 -4.59 -9.41 -17.17
CA PRO A 377 -3.47 -8.54 -17.49
C PRO A 377 -3.54 -7.87 -18.86
N ASP A 378 -4.44 -8.32 -19.72
CA ASP A 378 -4.69 -7.78 -21.05
C ASP A 378 -5.66 -6.59 -21.07
N LEU A 379 -6.32 -6.30 -19.94
CA LEU A 379 -7.19 -5.14 -19.82
C LEU A 379 -6.41 -3.83 -19.71
N PRO A 380 -6.92 -2.74 -20.26
CA PRO A 380 -6.41 -1.41 -19.98
C PRO A 380 -6.38 -1.11 -18.47
N ARG A 381 -5.34 -0.44 -18.01
CA ARG A 381 -5.16 -0.06 -16.60
C ARG A 381 -5.97 1.19 -16.29
N CYS A 382 -7.25 1.01 -16.00
CA CYS A 382 -8.21 2.10 -15.80
C CYS A 382 -9.18 1.81 -14.64
N THR A 383 -9.86 2.84 -14.16
CA THR A 383 -10.85 2.73 -13.06
C THR A 383 -11.89 1.65 -13.32
N SER A 384 -12.29 1.47 -14.57
CA SER A 384 -13.36 0.55 -14.97
C SER A 384 -13.07 -0.92 -14.70
N ALA A 385 -11.79 -1.30 -14.55
CA ALA A 385 -11.45 -2.69 -14.23
C ALA A 385 -11.98 -3.13 -12.85
N MET A 386 -12.25 -2.17 -11.96
CA MET A 386 -12.83 -2.43 -10.64
C MET A 386 -14.29 -1.96 -10.52
N SER A 387 -14.75 -1.10 -11.41
CA SER A 387 -16.09 -0.48 -11.35
C SER A 387 -17.24 -1.47 -11.14
N PRO A 388 -17.28 -2.66 -11.77
CA PRO A 388 -18.35 -3.64 -11.58
C PRO A 388 -18.27 -4.45 -10.28
N ILE A 389 -17.26 -4.24 -9.45
CA ILE A 389 -17.03 -5.04 -8.24
C ILE A 389 -17.52 -4.25 -7.03
N ASP A 390 -18.51 -4.80 -6.31
CA ASP A 390 -18.99 -4.20 -5.07
C ASP A 390 -18.00 -4.48 -3.93
N ILE A 391 -17.60 -3.45 -3.19
CA ILE A 391 -16.73 -3.58 -2.02
C ILE A 391 -17.49 -3.12 -0.77
N ILE A 392 -17.62 -4.03 0.19
CA ILE A 392 -18.30 -3.79 1.46
C ILE A 392 -17.26 -3.82 2.58
N SER A 393 -17.23 -2.79 3.39
CA SER A 393 -16.35 -2.70 4.57
C SER A 393 -17.06 -2.01 5.72
N ASP A 394 -16.64 -2.32 6.94
CA ASP A 394 -16.97 -1.51 8.11
C ASP A 394 -15.96 -0.38 8.22
N GLU A 395 -16.45 0.86 8.36
CA GLU A 395 -15.61 2.01 8.67
C GLU A 395 -14.99 1.85 10.07
N HIS A 396 -13.87 2.51 10.32
CA HIS A 396 -13.09 2.40 11.56
C HIS A 396 -12.49 1.01 11.82
N THR A 397 -12.25 0.27 10.73
CA THR A 397 -11.34 -0.89 10.77
C THR A 397 -9.96 -0.47 10.30
N TRP A 398 -8.92 -1.26 10.61
CA TRP A 398 -7.56 -0.94 10.17
C TRP A 398 -7.37 -0.99 8.65
N ALA A 399 -8.36 -1.53 7.90
CA ALA A 399 -8.39 -1.56 6.44
C ALA A 399 -9.36 -0.51 5.83
N ASP A 400 -10.10 0.21 6.65
CA ASP A 400 -11.01 1.30 6.28
C ASP A 400 -11.03 2.33 7.41
N ALA A 401 -9.85 2.88 7.67
CA ALA A 401 -9.60 3.72 8.83
C ALA A 401 -10.11 5.16 8.62
N GLY A 402 -10.49 5.77 9.73
CA GLY A 402 -10.96 7.15 9.79
C GLY A 402 -9.84 8.17 9.58
N TYR A 403 -10.23 9.43 9.47
CA TYR A 403 -9.33 10.54 9.19
C TYR A 403 -8.25 10.75 10.27
N ASP A 404 -8.57 10.42 11.53
CA ASP A 404 -7.69 10.68 12.67
C ASP A 404 -6.71 9.54 12.97
N ALA A 405 -6.74 8.46 12.20
CA ALA A 405 -5.82 7.35 12.36
C ALA A 405 -4.49 7.61 11.63
N PRO A 406 -3.32 7.33 12.24
CA PRO A 406 -2.04 7.39 11.54
C PRO A 406 -1.95 6.26 10.51
N MET A 407 -1.38 6.57 9.34
CA MET A 407 -1.38 5.72 8.15
C MET A 407 0.01 5.55 7.53
N GLY A 408 1.08 5.83 8.28
CA GLY A 408 2.46 5.73 7.77
C GLY A 408 2.82 4.37 7.19
N GLN A 409 2.10 3.31 7.62
CA GLN A 409 2.26 1.93 7.15
C GLN A 409 0.99 1.36 6.51
N SER A 410 0.24 2.19 5.78
CA SER A 410 -1.03 1.80 5.15
C SER A 410 -0.94 0.58 4.23
N LEU A 411 0.23 0.34 3.64
CA LEU A 411 0.50 -0.83 2.80
C LEU A 411 0.28 -2.16 3.51
N GLN A 412 0.35 -2.21 4.85
CA GLN A 412 0.16 -3.45 5.61
C GLN A 412 -1.24 -4.06 5.38
N ALA A 413 -2.31 -3.26 5.39
CA ALA A 413 -3.66 -3.71 5.07
C ALA A 413 -3.83 -3.96 3.56
N SER A 414 -3.26 -3.09 2.75
CA SER A 414 -3.41 -3.11 1.29
C SER A 414 -2.87 -4.40 0.67
N PHE A 415 -1.70 -4.86 1.11
CA PHE A 415 -1.13 -6.14 0.65
C PHE A 415 -1.95 -7.37 1.08
N ARG A 416 -2.66 -7.30 2.22
CA ARG A 416 -3.60 -8.38 2.58
C ARG A 416 -4.77 -8.43 1.62
N GLY A 417 -5.27 -7.28 1.18
CA GLY A 417 -6.29 -7.18 0.13
C GLY A 417 -5.84 -7.81 -1.19
N PHE A 418 -4.61 -7.48 -1.64
CA PHE A 418 -3.99 -8.09 -2.81
C PHE A 418 -3.97 -9.62 -2.73
N SER A 419 -3.39 -10.16 -1.66
CA SER A 419 -3.20 -11.59 -1.47
C SER A 419 -4.53 -12.35 -1.30
N ALA A 420 -5.48 -11.74 -0.62
CA ALA A 420 -6.82 -12.32 -0.43
C ALA A 420 -7.55 -12.47 -1.76
N LEU A 421 -7.52 -11.45 -2.62
CA LEU A 421 -8.12 -11.54 -3.95
C LEU A 421 -7.39 -12.54 -4.84
N GLN A 422 -6.06 -12.52 -4.87
CA GLN A 422 -5.27 -13.47 -5.64
C GLN A 422 -5.60 -14.91 -5.28
N THR A 423 -5.69 -15.20 -3.97
CA THR A 423 -6.03 -16.53 -3.47
C THR A 423 -7.48 -16.93 -3.79
N ALA A 424 -8.43 -16.01 -3.62
CA ALA A 424 -9.83 -16.27 -3.94
C ALA A 424 -10.02 -16.58 -5.44
N PHE A 425 -9.40 -15.81 -6.31
CA PHE A 425 -9.44 -16.03 -7.75
C PHE A 425 -8.82 -17.38 -8.15
N ALA A 426 -7.67 -17.73 -7.58
CA ALA A 426 -7.03 -19.02 -7.84
C ALA A 426 -7.95 -20.19 -7.45
N LYS A 427 -8.65 -20.12 -6.32
CA LYS A 427 -9.62 -21.13 -5.89
C LYS A 427 -10.83 -21.22 -6.83
N MET A 428 -11.33 -20.09 -7.32
CA MET A 428 -12.42 -20.04 -8.31
C MET A 428 -11.98 -20.66 -9.65
N GLN A 429 -10.80 -20.31 -10.13
CA GLN A 429 -10.26 -20.85 -11.39
C GLN A 429 -9.96 -22.34 -11.33
N PHE A 430 -9.60 -22.87 -10.16
CA PHE A 430 -9.33 -24.30 -9.98
C PHE A 430 -10.55 -25.18 -10.30
N SER A 431 -11.75 -24.68 -10.11
CA SER A 431 -13.00 -25.40 -10.44
C SER A 431 -13.30 -25.45 -11.94
N ASN A 432 -12.61 -24.69 -12.76
CA ASN A 432 -12.80 -24.64 -14.22
C ASN A 432 -11.63 -25.29 -14.95
N PRO A 433 -11.81 -26.48 -15.57
CA PRO A 433 -10.73 -27.20 -16.27
C PRO A 433 -10.06 -26.40 -17.38
N GLU A 434 -10.78 -25.50 -18.06
CA GLU A 434 -10.25 -24.69 -19.16
C GLU A 434 -9.37 -23.53 -18.64
N LYS A 435 -9.57 -23.12 -17.40
CA LYS A 435 -8.83 -22.01 -16.76
C LYS A 435 -7.77 -22.49 -15.77
N PHE A 436 -7.58 -23.80 -15.65
CA PHE A 436 -6.67 -24.41 -14.68
C PHE A 436 -5.23 -23.90 -14.78
N SER A 437 -4.77 -23.58 -15.99
CA SER A 437 -3.45 -22.99 -16.22
C SER A 437 -3.25 -21.62 -15.56
N ASN A 438 -4.33 -20.91 -15.23
CA ASN A 438 -4.27 -19.62 -14.58
C ASN A 438 -4.18 -19.73 -13.05
N VAL A 439 -4.30 -20.94 -12.50
CA VAL A 439 -4.20 -21.18 -11.05
C VAL A 439 -2.75 -21.03 -10.62
N LEU A 440 -2.52 -20.16 -9.65
CA LEU A 440 -1.22 -19.93 -9.04
C LEU A 440 -1.36 -19.81 -7.51
N ALA A 441 -0.32 -20.20 -6.80
CA ALA A 441 -0.20 -19.93 -5.38
C ALA A 441 0.08 -18.44 -5.12
N PRO A 442 -0.20 -17.94 -3.91
CA PRO A 442 0.06 -16.55 -3.58
C PRO A 442 1.54 -16.18 -3.76
N TRP A 443 1.75 -15.00 -4.34
CA TRP A 443 3.03 -14.31 -4.32
C TRP A 443 3.30 -13.76 -2.93
N PHE A 444 4.55 -13.49 -2.63
CA PHE A 444 4.87 -12.78 -1.39
C PHE A 444 4.18 -11.42 -1.39
N ASN A 445 3.56 -11.09 -0.27
CA ASN A 445 2.63 -9.96 -0.14
C ASN A 445 2.97 -9.04 1.02
N GLN A 446 4.22 -8.99 1.39
CA GLN A 446 4.72 -8.13 2.46
C GLN A 446 6.00 -7.46 1.96
N ILE A 447 6.17 -6.19 2.30
CA ILE A 447 7.40 -5.49 2.00
C ILE A 447 8.33 -5.66 3.20
N ASN A 448 9.55 -6.09 2.91
CA ASN A 448 10.65 -6.05 3.86
C ASN A 448 11.75 -5.20 3.24
N THR A 449 11.83 -3.95 3.63
CA THR A 449 12.87 -3.04 3.15
C THR A 449 13.41 -2.19 4.28
N PHE A 450 14.63 -1.73 4.13
CA PHE A 450 15.19 -0.68 4.95
C PHE A 450 14.77 0.69 4.41
N LEU A 451 14.37 1.55 5.34
CA LEU A 451 14.40 2.99 5.16
C LEU A 451 15.58 3.51 5.97
N TRP A 452 16.14 4.60 5.54
CA TRP A 452 17.34 5.14 6.15
C TRP A 452 17.32 6.67 6.17
N GLY A 453 18.17 7.23 7.00
CA GLY A 453 18.37 8.67 7.06
C GLY A 453 19.51 9.05 7.98
N GLY A 454 19.95 10.27 7.81
CA GLY A 454 21.05 10.80 8.58
C GLY A 454 21.67 12.02 7.93
N LEU A 455 22.98 12.17 8.08
CA LEU A 455 23.76 13.25 7.49
C LEU A 455 24.63 12.69 6.36
N THR A 456 24.57 13.33 5.20
CA THR A 456 25.48 13.03 4.08
C THR A 456 26.93 13.42 4.43
N GLN A 457 27.85 13.01 3.57
CA GLN A 457 29.27 13.45 3.63
C GLN A 457 29.44 14.97 3.55
N HIS A 458 28.42 15.69 3.12
CA HIS A 458 28.40 17.18 3.03
C HIS A 458 27.70 17.84 4.23
N GLY A 459 27.13 17.04 5.15
CA GLY A 459 26.39 17.51 6.32
C GLY A 459 24.93 17.86 6.04
N ASP A 460 24.42 17.57 4.86
CA ASP A 460 22.99 17.72 4.52
C ASP A 460 22.18 16.61 5.19
N GLN A 461 20.99 16.96 5.69
CA GLN A 461 20.02 15.96 6.15
C GLN A 461 19.34 15.30 4.95
N VAL A 462 19.24 13.98 5.00
CA VAL A 462 18.56 13.19 3.99
C VAL A 462 17.78 12.05 4.63
N GLY A 463 16.77 11.57 3.93
CA GLY A 463 16.04 10.36 4.26
C GLY A 463 15.54 9.70 2.99
N ASN A 464 15.59 8.40 2.92
CA ASN A 464 15.16 7.67 1.74
C ASN A 464 14.88 6.20 2.06
N LEU A 465 14.51 5.44 1.07
CA LEU A 465 14.28 4.00 1.18
C LEU A 465 15.34 3.21 0.40
N CYS A 466 15.58 2.00 0.83
CA CYS A 466 16.38 1.05 0.09
C CYS A 466 15.57 0.50 -1.09
N ALA A 467 16.18 0.48 -2.26
CA ALA A 467 15.53 0.11 -3.50
C ALA A 467 15.10 -1.35 -3.62
N ASP A 468 15.51 -2.18 -2.71
CA ASP A 468 15.29 -3.63 -2.77
C ASP A 468 13.87 -4.06 -2.43
N LEU A 469 12.87 -3.34 -2.93
CA LEU A 469 11.46 -3.63 -2.68
C LEU A 469 10.95 -4.88 -3.40
N ASN A 470 11.62 -5.34 -4.44
CA ASN A 470 10.98 -6.17 -5.45
C ASN A 470 11.63 -7.53 -5.68
N GLY A 471 12.62 -7.91 -4.92
CA GLY A 471 13.25 -9.23 -5.02
C GLY A 471 12.48 -10.35 -4.32
N MET A 472 11.17 -10.27 -4.26
CA MET A 472 10.32 -11.29 -3.63
C MET A 472 10.08 -12.46 -4.57
N GLY A 473 9.80 -13.65 -3.99
CA GLY A 473 9.51 -14.85 -4.77
C GLY A 473 8.08 -14.89 -5.30
N GLY A 474 7.93 -15.35 -6.53
CA GLY A 474 6.64 -15.58 -7.17
C GLY A 474 5.95 -16.85 -6.70
N GLY A 475 4.62 -16.87 -6.64
CA GLY A 475 3.84 -18.08 -6.34
C GLY A 475 3.98 -19.16 -7.41
N ALA A 476 4.04 -20.41 -6.99
CA ALA A 476 4.03 -21.56 -7.88
C ALA A 476 2.77 -21.58 -8.75
N LYS A 477 2.93 -21.97 -10.00
CA LYS A 477 1.82 -22.15 -10.96
C LYS A 477 1.41 -23.62 -11.03
N ALA A 478 0.22 -23.87 -11.55
CA ALA A 478 -0.26 -25.25 -11.72
C ALA A 478 0.65 -26.11 -12.61
N PHE A 479 1.46 -25.48 -13.48
CA PHE A 479 2.28 -26.15 -14.51
C PHE A 479 3.79 -25.89 -14.38
N ARG A 480 4.26 -25.01 -13.50
CA ARG A 480 5.67 -24.71 -13.28
C ARG A 480 5.93 -24.05 -11.94
N ASP A 481 7.20 -24.00 -11.55
CA ASP A 481 7.67 -23.29 -10.37
C ASP A 481 7.46 -21.77 -10.51
N GLY A 482 7.42 -21.09 -9.37
CA GLY A 482 7.41 -19.64 -9.27
C GLY A 482 8.77 -19.03 -9.63
N GLU A 483 8.77 -17.75 -9.98
CA GLU A 483 9.97 -16.99 -10.33
C GLU A 483 10.75 -16.58 -9.08
N ASP A 484 12.08 -16.73 -9.12
CA ASP A 484 12.97 -16.33 -8.02
C ASP A 484 13.28 -14.85 -8.07
N ALA A 485 13.25 -14.18 -6.93
CA ALA A 485 13.71 -12.81 -6.70
C ALA A 485 13.19 -11.80 -7.75
N VAL A 486 11.99 -12.03 -8.26
CA VAL A 486 11.29 -11.17 -9.23
C VAL A 486 9.90 -10.92 -8.72
N SER A 487 9.57 -9.69 -8.44
CA SER A 487 8.23 -9.32 -8.04
C SER A 487 7.69 -8.16 -8.86
N PRO A 488 6.71 -8.39 -9.71
CA PRO A 488 5.88 -7.32 -10.24
C PRO A 488 4.79 -6.92 -9.24
N LEU A 489 5.05 -6.98 -7.92
CA LEU A 489 4.00 -6.84 -6.92
C LEU A 489 3.26 -5.51 -7.06
N PHE A 490 3.96 -4.41 -7.24
CA PHE A 490 3.34 -3.12 -7.48
C PHE A 490 3.97 -2.31 -8.62
N CYS A 491 5.25 -2.50 -8.95
CA CYS A 491 5.91 -1.84 -10.07
C CYS A 491 6.19 -2.84 -11.20
N ALA A 492 5.79 -2.52 -12.42
CA ALA A 492 5.96 -3.41 -13.57
C ALA A 492 7.43 -3.60 -13.96
N MET A 493 8.27 -2.59 -13.70
CA MET A 493 9.70 -2.57 -14.01
C MET A 493 10.59 -2.79 -12.78
N ALA A 494 9.98 -2.87 -11.62
CA ALA A 494 10.74 -2.99 -10.39
C ALA A 494 11.47 -4.32 -10.32
N ASP A 495 12.75 -4.26 -10.17
CA ASP A 495 13.68 -5.37 -10.01
C ASP A 495 14.30 -5.40 -8.59
N THR A 496 15.43 -6.01 -8.42
CA THR A 496 16.14 -6.06 -7.16
C THR A 496 16.98 -4.82 -6.85
N ALA A 497 16.77 -3.73 -7.58
CA ALA A 497 17.47 -2.45 -7.53
C ALA A 497 18.93 -2.47 -7.98
N GLU A 498 19.35 -1.32 -8.49
CA GLU A 498 20.73 -1.04 -8.81
C GLU A 498 21.46 -0.52 -7.56
N GLN A 499 22.10 -1.42 -6.86
CA GLN A 499 22.76 -1.12 -5.60
C GLN A 499 23.92 -0.13 -5.77
N GLU A 500 24.60 -0.18 -6.91
CA GLU A 500 25.69 0.73 -7.26
C GLU A 500 25.23 2.19 -7.25
N VAL A 501 24.04 2.48 -7.76
CA VAL A 501 23.47 3.84 -7.75
C VAL A 501 23.25 4.33 -6.32
N MET A 502 22.75 3.44 -5.44
CA MET A 502 22.58 3.78 -4.03
C MET A 502 23.91 4.09 -3.34
N GLU A 503 24.96 3.29 -3.60
CA GLU A 503 26.30 3.49 -3.03
C GLU A 503 26.98 4.75 -3.57
N GLU A 504 26.66 5.16 -4.79
CA GLU A 504 27.12 6.44 -5.34
C GLU A 504 26.44 7.65 -4.67
N GLU A 505 25.15 7.56 -4.38
CA GLU A 505 24.38 8.61 -3.70
C GLU A 505 24.77 8.74 -2.22
N VAL A 506 24.98 7.62 -1.55
CA VAL A 506 25.32 7.52 -0.13
C VAL A 506 26.55 6.62 0.09
N PRO A 507 27.75 7.11 -0.25
CA PRO A 507 28.95 6.29 -0.37
C PRO A 507 29.43 5.67 0.94
N PHE A 508 28.89 6.05 2.08
CA PHE A 508 29.19 5.45 3.38
C PHE A 508 28.23 4.29 3.73
N MET A 509 27.12 4.08 2.98
CA MET A 509 26.25 2.94 3.14
C MET A 509 26.64 1.89 2.10
N GLN A 510 26.90 0.67 2.54
CA GLN A 510 27.38 -0.38 1.66
C GLN A 510 26.56 -1.65 1.78
N LEU A 511 26.36 -2.29 0.65
CA LEU A 511 25.80 -3.62 0.54
C LEU A 511 26.88 -4.65 0.84
N VAL A 512 26.83 -5.23 2.03
CA VAL A 512 27.82 -6.23 2.44
C VAL A 512 27.55 -7.57 1.76
N SER A 513 26.28 -7.95 1.62
CA SER A 513 25.87 -9.20 0.97
C SER A 513 24.43 -9.10 0.46
N LYS A 514 24.18 -9.73 -0.68
CA LYS A 514 22.85 -9.98 -1.24
C LYS A 514 22.84 -11.34 -1.91
N ARG A 515 21.89 -12.21 -1.54
CA ARG A 515 21.84 -13.56 -2.06
C ARG A 515 20.44 -14.17 -1.98
N ILE A 516 20.13 -15.12 -2.84
CA ILE A 516 18.90 -15.93 -2.77
C ILE A 516 18.97 -16.86 -1.57
N VAL A 517 17.84 -16.96 -0.83
CA VAL A 517 17.77 -17.74 0.42
C VAL A 517 17.35 -19.17 0.14
N ARG A 518 18.20 -20.11 0.52
CA ARG A 518 17.93 -21.55 0.42
C ARG A 518 16.81 -21.97 1.37
N ASP A 519 15.97 -22.91 0.95
CA ASP A 519 14.86 -23.49 1.73
C ASP A 519 13.77 -22.48 2.15
N ASN A 520 13.74 -21.30 1.54
CA ASN A 520 12.82 -20.23 1.89
C ASN A 520 11.47 -20.32 1.14
N GLN A 521 11.45 -20.95 -0.03
CA GLN A 521 10.27 -21.06 -0.88
C GLN A 521 9.20 -22.00 -0.30
N GLY A 522 7.94 -21.77 -0.70
CA GLY A 522 6.86 -22.72 -0.46
C GLY A 522 7.09 -24.00 -1.25
N PHE A 523 7.18 -25.14 -0.56
CA PHE A 523 7.39 -26.45 -1.20
C PHE A 523 6.08 -26.98 -1.80
N GLY A 524 6.15 -27.68 -2.94
CA GLY A 524 5.01 -28.27 -3.60
C GLY A 524 5.43 -29.17 -4.76
N LYS A 525 4.45 -29.72 -5.49
CA LYS A 525 4.71 -30.32 -6.82
C LYS A 525 5.45 -29.34 -7.71
N ASN A 526 4.98 -28.08 -7.71
CA ASN A 526 5.72 -26.93 -8.18
C ASN A 526 6.04 -26.07 -6.95
N SER A 527 7.29 -25.66 -6.81
CA SER A 527 7.75 -24.83 -5.69
C SER A 527 7.50 -23.35 -5.95
N GLY A 528 7.24 -22.58 -4.92
CA GLY A 528 7.30 -21.13 -5.01
C GLY A 528 8.70 -20.65 -5.40
N GLY A 529 8.78 -19.46 -5.97
CA GLY A 529 10.05 -18.77 -6.20
C GLY A 529 10.69 -18.33 -4.89
N MET A 530 11.99 -18.27 -4.85
CA MET A 530 12.77 -17.86 -3.68
C MET A 530 12.88 -16.35 -3.60
N GLY A 531 12.84 -15.82 -2.37
CA GLY A 531 13.26 -14.48 -2.06
C GLY A 531 14.78 -14.39 -1.85
N TYR A 532 15.26 -13.21 -1.48
CA TYR A 532 16.67 -12.99 -1.18
C TYR A 532 16.85 -12.45 0.25
N GLU A 533 18.05 -12.51 0.75
CA GLU A 533 18.48 -11.81 1.95
C GLU A 533 19.52 -10.75 1.60
N MET A 534 19.57 -9.70 2.41
CA MET A 534 20.46 -8.57 2.25
C MET A 534 21.09 -8.19 3.58
N ILE A 535 22.37 -7.83 3.55
CA ILE A 535 23.13 -7.31 4.68
C ILE A 535 23.68 -5.95 4.29
N VAL A 536 23.34 -4.94 5.05
CA VAL A 536 23.85 -3.56 4.89
C VAL A 536 24.62 -3.13 6.13
N ALA A 537 25.59 -2.25 5.94
CA ALA A 537 26.33 -1.58 6.99
C ALA A 537 26.71 -0.17 6.54
N ALA A 538 27.06 0.70 7.48
CA ALA A 538 27.58 2.04 7.19
C ALA A 538 28.95 2.22 7.82
N GLU A 539 29.83 3.01 7.18
CA GLU A 539 31.17 3.37 7.72
C GLU A 539 31.50 4.83 7.38
N GLY A 540 31.99 5.57 8.38
CA GLY A 540 32.52 6.93 8.17
C GLY A 540 31.46 8.03 8.06
N THR A 541 30.25 7.81 8.52
CA THR A 541 29.19 8.82 8.56
C THR A 541 29.11 9.48 9.94
N PRO A 542 28.83 10.79 10.02
CA PRO A 542 28.63 11.45 11.29
C PRO A 542 27.41 10.95 12.08
N MET A 543 26.34 10.62 11.38
CA MET A 543 25.11 10.05 11.93
C MET A 543 24.31 9.38 10.81
N TRP A 544 23.99 8.13 10.99
CA TRP A 544 23.18 7.33 10.07
C TRP A 544 22.34 6.33 10.80
N GLY A 545 21.15 6.07 10.33
CA GLY A 545 20.28 5.08 10.95
C GLY A 545 19.39 4.38 9.94
N PHE A 546 18.87 3.25 10.38
CA PHE A 546 17.97 2.40 9.61
C PHE A 546 16.66 2.20 10.36
N MET A 547 15.58 2.02 9.60
CA MET A 547 14.30 1.53 10.06
C MET A 547 13.75 0.56 9.01
N THR A 548 12.63 -0.09 9.29
CA THR A 548 12.06 -1.05 8.33
C THR A 548 10.56 -0.90 8.16
N VAL A 549 10.11 -1.21 6.96
CA VAL A 549 8.71 -1.55 6.66
C VAL A 549 8.63 -3.08 6.66
N THR A 550 8.53 -3.69 7.84
CA THR A 550 8.63 -5.15 7.98
C THR A 550 7.42 -5.72 8.71
N SER A 551 6.84 -6.77 8.15
CA SER A 551 5.85 -7.64 8.81
C SER A 551 6.10 -9.09 8.40
N GLY A 552 5.48 -10.06 9.09
CA GLY A 552 5.64 -11.47 8.76
C GLY A 552 6.89 -12.14 9.35
N SER A 553 7.53 -11.50 10.34
CA SER A 553 8.70 -12.08 10.99
C SER A 553 8.37 -13.29 11.87
N LYS A 554 7.13 -13.46 12.30
CA LYS A 554 6.69 -14.61 13.14
C LYS A 554 6.04 -15.70 12.33
N PHE A 555 5.20 -15.32 11.36
CA PHE A 555 4.62 -16.25 10.41
C PHE A 555 4.38 -15.54 9.07
N SER A 556 4.48 -16.32 8.00
CA SER A 556 4.18 -15.80 6.67
C SER A 556 2.65 -15.79 6.45
N SER A 557 2.14 -14.73 5.82
CA SER A 557 0.77 -14.70 5.31
C SER A 557 0.64 -15.36 3.93
N VAL A 558 1.73 -15.81 3.34
CA VAL A 558 1.77 -16.52 2.06
C VAL A 558 1.55 -18.00 2.29
N THR A 559 0.39 -18.48 1.89
CA THR A 559 -0.02 -19.89 2.03
C THR A 559 0.34 -20.70 0.78
N GLY A 560 0.48 -22.01 0.93
CA GLY A 560 0.48 -22.92 -0.21
C GLY A 560 -0.92 -23.18 -0.75
N MET A 561 -1.00 -23.75 -1.95
CA MET A 561 -2.25 -24.08 -2.61
C MET A 561 -2.31 -25.58 -2.96
N PHE A 562 -3.48 -26.16 -2.75
CA PHE A 562 -3.83 -27.54 -3.19
C PHE A 562 -2.82 -28.62 -2.76
N GLY A 563 -2.30 -28.51 -1.54
CA GLY A 563 -1.33 -29.45 -0.96
C GLY A 563 0.10 -28.93 -0.88
N GLY A 564 0.38 -27.77 -1.46
CA GLY A 564 1.67 -27.08 -1.29
C GLY A 564 1.79 -26.39 0.06
N TYR A 565 3.01 -26.09 0.45
CA TYR A 565 3.34 -25.39 1.69
C TYR A 565 3.41 -23.86 1.46
N GLY A 566 3.18 -23.08 2.52
CA GLY A 566 3.52 -21.66 2.54
C GLY A 566 5.03 -21.44 2.49
N CYS A 567 5.45 -20.19 2.28
CA CYS A 567 6.86 -19.83 2.37
C CYS A 567 7.30 -19.64 3.83
N SER A 568 8.59 -19.49 4.06
CA SER A 568 9.16 -19.20 5.37
C SER A 568 8.81 -17.78 5.84
N THR A 569 9.13 -17.49 7.09
CA THR A 569 9.08 -16.14 7.66
C THR A 569 10.18 -15.25 7.09
N THR A 570 10.04 -13.95 7.29
CA THR A 570 10.95 -12.91 6.82
C THR A 570 11.63 -12.24 8.00
N PRO A 571 12.72 -12.82 8.53
CA PRO A 571 13.39 -12.28 9.69
C PRO A 571 14.07 -10.95 9.39
N LEU A 572 14.10 -10.10 10.40
CA LEU A 572 14.95 -8.92 10.51
C LEU A 572 15.95 -9.16 11.62
N ALA A 573 17.24 -9.04 11.34
CA ALA A 573 18.29 -9.29 12.31
C ALA A 573 19.35 -8.19 12.29
N MET A 574 20.05 -8.04 13.40
CA MET A 574 21.13 -7.08 13.59
C MET A 574 22.27 -7.69 14.35
N VAL A 575 23.49 -7.28 14.03
CA VAL A 575 24.68 -7.54 14.84
C VAL A 575 25.33 -6.21 15.17
N LYS A 576 25.22 -5.82 16.43
CA LYS A 576 25.76 -4.57 16.97
C LYS A 576 27.03 -4.79 17.81
N GLY A 577 27.78 -3.71 18.01
CA GLY A 577 29.03 -3.77 18.83
C GLY A 577 30.21 -4.42 18.12
N ILE A 578 30.13 -4.56 16.79
CA ILE A 578 31.25 -5.02 15.92
C ILE A 578 31.51 -3.98 14.85
N ASN A 579 32.64 -4.09 14.18
CA ASN A 579 32.89 -3.47 12.87
C ASN A 579 33.21 -4.58 11.88
N ILE A 580 32.28 -4.90 10.98
CA ILE A 580 32.43 -5.98 10.00
C ILE A 580 33.57 -5.72 9.03
N TYR A 581 33.84 -4.45 8.69
CA TYR A 581 34.93 -4.09 7.78
C TYR A 581 36.28 -4.38 8.40
N ASP A 582 36.46 -4.12 9.71
CA ASP A 582 37.68 -4.47 10.43
C ASP A 582 37.88 -6.00 10.54
N ILE A 583 36.78 -6.73 10.70
CA ILE A 583 36.79 -8.19 10.74
C ILE A 583 37.26 -8.74 9.38
N ILE A 584 36.68 -8.27 8.28
CA ILE A 584 37.00 -8.70 6.92
C ILE A 584 38.45 -8.33 6.56
N ARG A 585 38.92 -7.12 6.92
CA ARG A 585 40.30 -6.68 6.67
C ARG A 585 41.33 -7.55 7.41
N LYS A 586 41.00 -8.06 8.60
CA LYS A 586 41.88 -8.89 9.39
C LYS A 586 41.85 -10.36 8.95
N ASP A 587 40.69 -10.89 8.70
CA ASP A 587 40.51 -12.31 8.35
C ASP A 587 39.17 -12.48 7.59
N SER A 588 39.25 -12.47 6.27
CA SER A 588 38.09 -12.64 5.41
C SER A 588 37.39 -14.00 5.54
N SER A 589 38.08 -15.00 6.07
CA SER A 589 37.51 -16.34 6.30
C SER A 589 36.44 -16.36 7.39
N LYS A 590 36.39 -15.35 8.25
CA LYS A 590 35.34 -15.17 9.27
C LYS A 590 34.08 -14.53 8.74
N PHE A 591 34.12 -14.04 7.52
CA PHE A 591 32.94 -13.44 6.92
C PHE A 591 32.02 -14.52 6.34
N ASP A 592 30.80 -14.58 6.85
CA ASP A 592 29.73 -15.41 6.28
C ASP A 592 28.68 -14.52 5.62
N LEU A 593 28.26 -14.89 4.44
CA LEU A 593 27.23 -14.17 3.67
C LEU A 593 25.80 -14.55 4.08
N SER A 594 25.65 -15.53 4.97
CA SER A 594 24.36 -16.08 5.38
C SER A 594 23.86 -15.47 6.68
N MET A 595 22.70 -14.81 6.63
CA MET A 595 22.02 -14.37 7.85
C MET A 595 21.76 -15.55 8.80
N GLU A 596 21.32 -16.70 8.26
CA GLU A 596 21.06 -17.91 9.06
C GLU A 596 22.28 -18.33 9.88
N ARG A 597 23.44 -18.45 9.25
CA ARG A 597 24.66 -18.87 9.93
C ARG A 597 25.17 -17.80 10.89
N ILE A 598 25.17 -16.53 10.47
CA ILE A 598 25.57 -15.41 11.33
C ILE A 598 24.76 -15.41 12.63
N MET A 599 23.44 -15.56 12.53
CA MET A 599 22.58 -15.50 13.70
C MET A 599 22.61 -16.74 14.57
N ASN A 600 22.77 -17.94 13.98
CA ASN A 600 22.81 -19.20 14.71
C ASN A 600 24.21 -19.51 15.31
N GLU A 601 25.27 -19.25 14.57
CA GLU A 601 26.64 -19.55 14.98
C GLU A 601 27.32 -18.44 15.79
N GLN A 602 26.83 -17.20 15.64
CA GLN A 602 27.30 -15.99 16.33
C GLN A 602 28.85 -15.83 16.26
N PRO A 603 29.42 -15.76 15.05
CA PRO A 603 30.87 -15.91 14.87
C PRO A 603 31.71 -14.72 15.30
N TYR A 604 31.11 -13.56 15.58
CA TYR A 604 31.85 -12.32 15.85
C TYR A 604 31.91 -12.05 17.34
N GLU A 605 33.13 -12.03 17.87
CA GLU A 605 33.43 -11.77 19.28
C GLU A 605 32.94 -10.35 19.68
N GLY A 606 32.24 -10.26 20.81
CA GLY A 606 31.67 -9.00 21.31
C GLY A 606 30.39 -8.56 20.62
N GLY A 607 29.95 -9.27 19.59
CA GLY A 607 28.71 -8.97 18.85
C GLY A 607 27.46 -9.17 19.72
N LYS A 608 26.50 -8.24 19.58
CA LYS A 608 25.15 -8.35 20.14
C LYS A 608 24.21 -8.74 19.01
N TYR A 609 23.77 -9.98 19.02
CA TYR A 609 22.89 -10.57 18.02
C TYR A 609 21.44 -10.38 18.43
N THR A 610 20.64 -9.74 17.58
CA THR A 610 19.22 -9.45 17.84
C THR A 610 18.39 -9.79 16.61
N THR A 611 17.30 -10.53 16.84
CA THR A 611 16.24 -10.72 15.83
C THR A 611 15.04 -9.90 16.24
N ALA A 612 14.63 -8.97 15.38
CA ALA A 612 13.42 -8.20 15.62
C ALA A 612 12.20 -8.98 15.11
N HIS A 613 11.22 -9.15 15.99
CA HIS A 613 9.95 -9.81 15.67
C HIS A 613 8.84 -8.82 15.28
N MET A 614 9.16 -7.56 15.32
CA MET A 614 8.31 -6.42 14.95
C MET A 614 9.16 -5.50 14.10
N GLY A 615 8.59 -4.56 13.38
CA GLY A 615 9.39 -3.61 12.60
C GLY A 615 10.50 -2.94 13.41
N LEU A 616 11.59 -2.61 12.77
CA LEU A 616 12.65 -1.79 13.34
C LEU A 616 12.23 -0.33 13.21
N GLN A 617 12.12 0.37 14.32
CA GLN A 617 12.03 1.83 14.36
C GLN A 617 13.40 2.44 14.13
N PHE A 618 13.48 3.72 13.84
CA PHE A 618 14.74 4.37 13.51
C PHE A 618 15.83 4.08 14.57
N ASP A 619 16.85 3.39 14.14
CA ASP A 619 17.96 2.91 14.97
C ASP A 619 19.28 3.41 14.41
N VAL A 620 20.03 4.19 15.20
CA VAL A 620 21.31 4.79 14.79
C VAL A 620 22.38 3.72 14.75
N ALA A 621 22.99 3.56 13.58
CA ALA A 621 24.08 2.62 13.32
C ALA A 621 25.42 3.22 13.73
N LYS A 622 26.32 2.37 14.21
CA LYS A 622 27.75 2.65 14.32
C LYS A 622 28.49 1.99 13.17
N ASP A 623 29.72 2.49 12.92
CA ASP A 623 30.55 1.97 11.83
C ASP A 623 30.66 0.45 11.87
N GLY A 624 30.29 -0.18 10.75
CA GLY A 624 30.38 -1.61 10.53
C GLY A 624 29.38 -2.49 11.31
N GLU A 625 28.40 -1.92 12.02
CA GLU A 625 27.27 -2.68 12.55
C GLU A 625 26.40 -3.21 11.42
N MET A 626 25.97 -4.46 11.51
CA MET A 626 25.26 -5.15 10.43
C MET A 626 23.74 -5.09 10.65
N TYR A 627 23.03 -4.72 9.60
CA TYR A 627 21.58 -4.80 9.51
C TYR A 627 21.19 -5.77 8.41
N MET A 628 20.35 -6.74 8.72
CA MET A 628 20.04 -7.87 7.85
C MET A 628 18.55 -8.03 7.71
N ILE A 629 18.07 -8.22 6.48
CA ILE A 629 16.66 -8.37 6.14
C ILE A 629 16.51 -9.48 5.08
N ALA A 630 15.43 -10.23 5.16
CA ALA A 630 15.08 -11.20 4.14
C ALA A 630 13.77 -10.82 3.44
N GLN A 631 13.73 -10.90 2.13
CA GLN A 631 12.52 -10.85 1.34
C GLN A 631 11.87 -12.23 1.29
N GLY A 632 10.55 -12.26 1.31
CA GLY A 632 9.81 -13.51 1.32
C GLY A 632 9.72 -14.18 -0.04
N SER A 633 9.28 -15.41 0.01
CA SER A 633 9.17 -16.33 -1.12
C SER A 633 7.71 -16.58 -1.48
N GLY A 634 7.45 -17.11 -2.65
CA GLY A 634 6.13 -17.52 -3.09
C GLY A 634 5.64 -18.81 -2.45
N GLY A 635 4.32 -19.01 -2.41
CA GLY A 635 3.68 -20.25 -1.97
C GLY A 635 3.89 -21.39 -2.97
N GLY A 636 3.94 -22.63 -2.45
CA GLY A 636 4.02 -23.85 -3.25
C GLY A 636 2.65 -24.31 -3.77
N TYR A 637 2.64 -25.06 -4.83
CA TYR A 637 1.44 -25.63 -5.47
C TYR A 637 1.51 -27.16 -5.55
N GLY A 638 0.46 -27.84 -5.09
CA GLY A 638 0.34 -29.29 -5.20
C GLY A 638 1.17 -30.07 -4.18
N ASP A 639 0.94 -31.38 -4.09
CA ASP A 639 1.61 -32.25 -3.12
C ASP A 639 3.12 -32.37 -3.44
N VAL A 640 3.95 -32.18 -2.43
CA VAL A 640 5.42 -32.30 -2.53
C VAL A 640 5.89 -33.66 -3.01
N LEU A 641 5.16 -34.74 -2.68
CA LEU A 641 5.48 -36.10 -3.14
C LEU A 641 5.15 -36.33 -4.64
N GLU A 642 4.58 -35.35 -5.30
CA GLU A 642 4.33 -35.36 -6.76
C GLU A 642 5.39 -34.56 -7.56
N ARG A 643 6.31 -33.87 -6.89
CA ARG A 643 7.40 -33.18 -7.59
C ARG A 643 8.30 -34.19 -8.29
N ASP A 644 8.67 -33.88 -9.53
CA ASP A 644 9.64 -34.69 -10.27
C ASP A 644 10.93 -34.87 -9.47
N PRO A 645 11.36 -36.13 -9.19
CA PRO A 645 12.59 -36.40 -8.45
C PRO A 645 13.84 -35.78 -9.08
N GLU A 646 13.92 -35.71 -10.41
CA GLU A 646 15.02 -35.09 -11.13
C GLU A 646 15.04 -33.54 -10.92
N ALA A 647 13.87 -32.93 -10.82
CA ALA A 647 13.78 -31.52 -10.48
C ALA A 647 14.27 -31.26 -9.04
N VAL A 648 13.99 -32.17 -8.09
CA VAL A 648 14.51 -32.08 -6.72
C VAL A 648 16.04 -32.23 -6.69
N ALA A 649 16.60 -33.18 -7.43
CA ALA A 649 18.04 -33.37 -7.57
C ALA A 649 18.70 -32.14 -8.18
N LYS A 650 18.06 -31.52 -9.17
CA LYS A 650 18.53 -30.27 -9.77
C LYS A 650 18.50 -29.09 -8.78
N ASP A 651 17.47 -28.98 -7.97
CA ASP A 651 17.39 -27.97 -6.90
C ASP A 651 18.49 -28.16 -5.86
N LEU A 652 18.85 -29.42 -5.53
CA LEU A 652 20.00 -29.74 -4.66
C LEU A 652 21.34 -29.31 -5.28
N GLU A 653 21.57 -29.68 -6.55
CA GLU A 653 22.79 -29.33 -7.29
C GLU A 653 23.00 -27.82 -7.34
N LEU A 654 21.91 -27.06 -7.54
CA LEU A 654 21.90 -25.59 -7.57
C LEU A 654 21.95 -24.95 -6.19
N GLY A 655 21.89 -25.73 -5.11
CA GLY A 655 21.88 -25.21 -3.75
C GLY A 655 20.59 -24.50 -3.33
N ARG A 656 19.49 -24.69 -4.10
CA ARG A 656 18.17 -24.09 -3.83
C ARG A 656 17.49 -24.70 -2.62
N ILE A 657 17.72 -26.00 -2.39
CA ILE A 657 17.20 -26.74 -1.23
C ILE A 657 18.34 -27.48 -0.51
N SER A 658 18.14 -27.76 0.76
CA SER A 658 19.06 -28.57 1.55
C SER A 658 18.82 -30.07 1.35
N PRO A 659 19.83 -30.93 1.64
CA PRO A 659 19.67 -32.37 1.74
C PRO A 659 18.51 -32.80 2.63
N LYS A 660 18.31 -32.08 3.73
CA LYS A 660 17.21 -32.34 4.67
C LYS A 660 15.84 -32.14 4.00
N VAL A 661 15.65 -31.07 3.23
CA VAL A 661 14.40 -30.80 2.51
C VAL A 661 14.15 -31.84 1.42
N ALA A 662 15.17 -32.19 0.65
CA ALA A 662 15.02 -33.22 -0.39
C ALA A 662 14.54 -34.55 0.17
N THR A 663 15.10 -35.01 1.28
CA THR A 663 14.68 -36.28 1.88
C THR A 663 13.38 -36.19 2.67
N SER A 664 13.28 -35.24 3.61
CA SER A 664 12.16 -35.22 4.57
C SER A 664 10.88 -34.57 4.03
N ILE A 665 10.99 -33.68 3.05
CA ILE A 665 9.82 -33.01 2.43
C ILE A 665 9.45 -33.68 1.11
N TYR A 666 10.42 -33.80 0.20
CA TYR A 666 10.16 -34.31 -1.15
C TYR A 666 10.25 -35.84 -1.26
N GLY A 667 10.82 -36.52 -0.25
CA GLY A 667 10.99 -37.96 -0.24
C GLY A 667 11.85 -38.47 -1.40
N VAL A 668 12.95 -37.79 -1.69
CA VAL A 668 13.90 -38.14 -2.75
C VAL A 668 15.19 -38.68 -2.14
N VAL A 669 15.68 -39.75 -2.69
CA VAL A 669 16.97 -40.37 -2.40
C VAL A 669 17.89 -40.15 -3.59
N TRP A 670 19.10 -39.67 -3.36
CA TRP A 670 20.07 -39.34 -4.41
C TRP A 670 21.50 -39.63 -3.94
N ASP A 671 22.39 -39.73 -4.87
CA ASP A 671 23.81 -39.82 -4.63
C ASP A 671 24.41 -38.43 -4.36
N PRO A 672 25.04 -38.17 -3.20
CA PRO A 672 25.51 -36.82 -2.83
C PRO A 672 26.70 -36.30 -3.65
N GLU A 673 27.42 -37.15 -4.39
CA GLU A 673 28.55 -36.75 -5.23
C GLU A 673 28.12 -36.44 -6.65
N THR A 674 27.14 -37.19 -7.19
CA THR A 674 26.71 -37.12 -8.59
C THR A 674 25.36 -36.47 -8.77
N PHE A 675 24.57 -36.25 -7.71
CA PHE A 675 23.20 -35.79 -7.71
C PHE A 675 22.22 -36.69 -8.50
N VAL A 676 22.63 -37.93 -8.81
CA VAL A 676 21.80 -38.92 -9.50
C VAL A 676 20.75 -39.45 -8.56
N VAL A 677 19.48 -39.46 -9.01
CA VAL A 677 18.35 -39.96 -8.22
C VAL A 677 18.36 -41.48 -8.16
N ASP A 678 18.24 -42.06 -6.97
CA ASP A 678 17.86 -43.47 -6.79
C ASP A 678 16.36 -43.60 -6.93
N GLN A 679 15.91 -44.00 -8.11
CA GLN A 679 14.49 -44.09 -8.45
C GLN A 679 13.74 -45.14 -7.65
N GLU A 680 14.38 -46.26 -7.32
CA GLU A 680 13.76 -47.35 -6.56
C GLU A 680 13.58 -46.94 -5.10
N ALA A 681 14.63 -46.47 -4.46
CA ALA A 681 14.60 -45.96 -3.09
C ALA A 681 13.65 -44.76 -2.93
N THR A 682 13.64 -43.86 -3.89
CA THR A 682 12.71 -42.70 -3.92
C THR A 682 11.26 -43.16 -4.00
N THR A 683 10.97 -44.10 -4.88
CA THR A 683 9.60 -44.68 -5.03
C THR A 683 9.14 -45.33 -3.74
N GLN A 684 10.01 -46.11 -3.11
CA GLN A 684 9.71 -46.79 -1.85
C GLN A 684 9.48 -45.76 -0.72
N LEU A 685 10.38 -44.79 -0.56
CA LEU A 685 10.26 -43.74 0.47
C LEU A 685 8.96 -42.93 0.32
N ARG A 686 8.62 -42.54 -0.91
CA ARG A 686 7.36 -41.82 -1.21
C ARG A 686 6.13 -42.70 -0.95
N HIS A 687 6.20 -44.01 -1.27
CA HIS A 687 5.15 -44.95 -0.96
C HIS A 687 4.91 -45.01 0.57
N ASP A 688 5.97 -45.24 1.34
CA ASP A 688 5.91 -45.32 2.80
C ASP A 688 5.37 -44.03 3.43
N SER A 689 5.82 -42.87 2.91
CA SER A 689 5.33 -41.54 3.32
C SER A 689 3.83 -41.38 3.07
N ARG A 690 3.30 -41.88 1.92
CA ARG A 690 1.86 -41.85 1.62
C ARG A 690 1.11 -42.79 2.54
N GLN A 691 1.59 -44.01 2.80
CA GLN A 691 0.99 -44.96 3.73
C GLN A 691 0.93 -44.37 5.16
N ALA A 692 2.00 -43.73 5.61
CA ALA A 692 2.04 -43.06 6.90
C ALA A 692 1.02 -41.92 6.99
N ARG A 693 0.83 -41.14 5.89
CA ARG A 693 -0.22 -40.10 5.82
C ARG A 693 -1.61 -40.69 5.91
N ILE A 694 -1.88 -41.79 5.18
CA ILE A 694 -3.17 -42.46 5.19
C ILE A 694 -3.46 -43.00 6.59
N ALA A 695 -2.49 -43.65 7.25
CA ALA A 695 -2.66 -44.25 8.57
C ALA A 695 -3.03 -43.21 9.66
N ARG A 696 -2.56 -41.98 9.57
CA ARG A 696 -2.92 -40.88 10.48
C ARG A 696 -4.08 -40.01 9.99
N GLY A 697 -4.55 -40.27 8.76
CA GLY A 697 -5.69 -39.57 8.16
C GLY A 697 -6.97 -39.79 8.94
N LYS A 698 -7.82 -38.79 8.94
CA LYS A 698 -9.15 -38.81 9.54
C LYS A 698 -10.19 -38.42 8.50
N PRO A 699 -11.44 -38.90 8.66
CA PRO A 699 -12.56 -38.40 7.87
C PRO A 699 -12.61 -36.86 7.98
N TYR A 700 -12.91 -36.16 6.88
CA TYR A 700 -12.90 -34.71 6.81
C TYR A 700 -13.67 -34.03 7.94
N LYS A 701 -14.86 -34.54 8.27
CA LYS A 701 -15.68 -34.01 9.36
C LYS A 701 -14.98 -34.12 10.72
N GLU A 702 -14.38 -35.26 11.02
CA GLU A 702 -13.63 -35.48 12.28
C GLU A 702 -12.35 -34.62 12.31
N PHE A 703 -11.69 -34.46 11.17
CA PHE A 703 -10.55 -33.55 11.05
C PHE A 703 -10.96 -32.13 11.36
N LEU A 704 -12.06 -31.62 10.78
CA LEU A 704 -12.56 -30.27 11.01
C LEU A 704 -12.90 -30.02 12.48
N GLU A 705 -13.54 -30.95 13.17
CA GLU A 705 -13.88 -30.82 14.60
C GLU A 705 -12.62 -30.54 15.47
N GLY A 706 -11.49 -31.11 15.10
CA GLY A 706 -10.23 -30.89 15.81
C GLY A 706 -9.39 -29.71 15.29
N TYR A 707 -9.56 -29.36 14.02
CA TYR A 707 -8.75 -28.35 13.33
C TYR A 707 -9.35 -26.96 13.44
N VAL A 708 -10.65 -26.82 13.24
CA VAL A 708 -11.32 -25.53 13.36
C VAL A 708 -11.39 -25.13 14.82
N LYS A 709 -10.76 -24.03 15.16
CA LYS A 709 -10.82 -23.45 16.51
C LYS A 709 -12.01 -22.51 16.57
N THR A 710 -12.81 -22.66 17.60
CA THR A 710 -13.98 -21.81 17.85
C THR A 710 -13.66 -20.56 18.67
N GLU A 711 -12.46 -20.50 19.25
CA GLU A 711 -11.96 -19.39 20.03
C GLU A 711 -10.51 -19.05 19.67
N PRO A 712 -10.11 -17.78 19.76
CA PRO A 712 -8.71 -17.39 19.57
C PRO A 712 -7.82 -17.96 20.69
N PRO A 713 -6.50 -18.12 20.45
CA PRO A 713 -5.56 -18.52 21.48
C PRO A 713 -5.62 -17.62 22.71
N LYS A 714 -5.69 -18.18 23.92
CA LYS A 714 -5.88 -17.42 25.16
C LYS A 714 -4.71 -16.54 25.55
N ASP A 715 -3.52 -16.88 25.09
CA ASP A 715 -2.25 -16.21 25.35
C ASP A 715 -1.85 -15.24 24.23
N LEU A 716 -2.64 -15.14 23.18
CA LEU A 716 -2.41 -14.25 22.06
C LEU A 716 -3.50 -13.17 22.00
N LEU A 717 -3.08 -11.92 21.95
CA LEU A 717 -3.98 -10.83 21.64
C LEU A 717 -4.46 -10.96 20.20
N TYR A 718 -5.76 -10.80 20.02
CA TYR A 718 -6.41 -10.94 18.74
C TYR A 718 -7.47 -9.87 18.54
N TYR A 719 -7.47 -9.28 17.34
CA TYR A 719 -8.46 -8.29 16.93
C TYR A 719 -9.10 -8.69 15.60
N GLY A 720 -10.41 -8.57 15.50
CA GLY A 720 -11.24 -8.97 14.38
C GLY A 720 -12.22 -10.08 14.74
N SER A 721 -13.14 -10.42 13.83
CA SER A 721 -14.02 -11.57 14.02
C SER A 721 -13.21 -12.85 14.00
N TRP A 722 -13.61 -13.86 14.79
CA TRP A 722 -13.04 -15.19 14.72
C TRP A 722 -13.88 -16.08 13.80
N GLY A 723 -13.25 -16.87 12.94
CA GLY A 723 -13.94 -17.72 11.95
C GLY A 723 -14.11 -17.02 10.60
N ASP A 724 -14.93 -17.60 9.75
CA ASP A 724 -15.15 -17.15 8.38
C ASP A 724 -16.40 -16.28 8.19
N ASP A 725 -17.18 -16.08 9.26
CA ASP A 725 -18.34 -15.19 9.22
C ASP A 725 -17.89 -13.73 9.33
N THR A 726 -17.95 -13.01 8.20
CA THR A 726 -17.56 -11.61 8.11
C THR A 726 -18.67 -10.64 8.53
N GLU A 727 -19.88 -11.16 8.83
CA GLU A 727 -21.01 -10.32 9.25
C GLU A 727 -21.03 -10.07 10.75
N GLU A 728 -20.39 -10.95 11.54
CA GLU A 728 -20.29 -10.82 12.98
C GLU A 728 -18.88 -10.41 13.43
N LEU A 729 -18.78 -9.33 14.18
CA LEU A 729 -17.58 -8.98 14.90
C LEU A 729 -17.52 -9.78 16.18
N THR A 730 -16.36 -10.34 16.48
CA THR A 730 -16.14 -11.00 17.76
C THR A 730 -15.87 -9.95 18.82
N ALA A 731 -16.88 -9.52 19.50
CA ALA A 731 -16.86 -8.43 20.50
C ALA A 731 -15.85 -8.64 21.64
N THR A 732 -15.42 -9.87 21.88
CA THR A 732 -14.51 -10.21 22.99
C THR A 732 -13.16 -9.52 22.96
N HIS A 733 -12.77 -8.94 21.81
CA HIS A 733 -11.47 -8.28 21.65
C HIS A 733 -11.59 -6.81 21.24
N PHE A 734 -12.81 -6.33 21.09
CA PHE A 734 -13.13 -4.97 20.72
C PHE A 734 -13.62 -4.18 21.92
N THR A 735 -12.74 -3.77 22.76
CA THR A 735 -13.07 -2.82 23.79
C THR A 735 -12.19 -1.59 23.64
N ASN A 736 -12.72 -0.42 23.93
CA ASN A 736 -11.97 0.84 23.98
C ASN A 736 -10.73 0.77 24.87
N ASN A 737 -10.74 -0.12 25.83
CA ASN A 737 -9.64 -0.28 26.77
C ASN A 737 -8.68 -1.38 26.34
N GLY A 738 -8.91 -2.01 25.18
CA GLY A 738 -8.25 -3.27 24.87
C GLY A 738 -8.45 -4.29 26.01
N PRO A 739 -8.21 -5.56 25.83
CA PRO A 739 -8.10 -6.43 26.98
C PRO A 739 -6.99 -5.85 27.88
N GLU A 740 -7.18 -5.86 29.19
CA GLU A 740 -6.17 -5.42 30.17
C GLU A 740 -4.78 -6.04 29.94
N ARG A 741 -4.72 -7.08 29.13
CA ARG A 741 -3.53 -7.79 28.64
C ARG A 741 -2.71 -7.01 27.62
N VAL A 742 -3.28 -5.99 26.96
CA VAL A 742 -2.54 -5.09 26.05
C VAL A 742 -1.94 -3.94 26.85
N LYS A 743 -1.36 -4.21 27.98
CA LYS A 743 -0.41 -3.25 28.51
C LYS A 743 0.80 -3.30 27.60
N ALA A 744 1.07 -2.18 26.93
CA ALA A 744 2.27 -2.02 26.14
C ALA A 744 3.45 -2.53 26.98
N THR A 745 4.10 -3.55 26.50
CA THR A 745 5.26 -4.16 27.18
C THR A 745 6.51 -3.28 27.14
N ILE A 746 6.39 -2.07 26.63
CA ILE A 746 7.46 -1.10 26.43
C ILE A 746 6.93 0.25 26.90
N ASP A 747 7.78 1.16 27.28
CA ASP A 747 7.53 2.55 27.67
C ASP A 747 6.69 3.37 26.65
N LYS A 748 5.59 2.81 26.18
CA LYS A 748 4.78 3.33 25.08
C LYS A 748 3.34 3.50 25.52
N LEU A 749 2.69 4.45 24.89
CA LEU A 749 1.27 4.70 25.10
C LEU A 749 0.46 3.42 24.85
N PRO A 750 -0.53 3.11 25.70
CA PRO A 750 -1.44 2.01 25.45
C PRO A 750 -2.14 2.20 24.10
N LEU A 751 -2.54 1.08 23.48
CA LEU A 751 -3.29 1.11 22.23
C LEU A 751 -4.60 1.89 22.43
N ILE A 752 -4.88 2.80 21.52
CA ILE A 752 -6.13 3.56 21.47
C ILE A 752 -6.98 3.01 20.33
N MET A 753 -8.09 2.39 20.68
CA MET A 753 -9.06 1.87 19.72
C MET A 753 -10.41 2.55 19.96
N LEU A 754 -11.12 2.84 18.88
CA LEU A 754 -12.50 3.28 19.00
C LEU A 754 -13.41 2.10 19.39
N PRO A 755 -14.58 2.35 20.05
CA PRO A 755 -15.57 1.33 20.27
C PRO A 755 -15.99 0.70 18.95
N ASP A 756 -16.34 -0.58 19.01
CA ASP A 756 -16.99 -1.23 17.88
C ASP A 756 -18.23 -0.40 17.49
N ARG A 757 -18.31 -0.03 16.23
CA ARG A 757 -19.43 0.72 15.67
C ARG A 757 -20.79 0.05 15.92
N ARG A 758 -20.81 -1.28 15.98
CA ARG A 758 -22.03 -2.02 16.29
C ARG A 758 -22.43 -1.82 17.75
N GLU A 759 -21.49 -1.82 18.69
CA GLU A 759 -21.74 -1.50 20.09
C GLU A 759 -22.26 -0.07 20.24
N VAL A 760 -21.63 0.90 19.56
CA VAL A 760 -22.09 2.29 19.53
C VAL A 760 -23.51 2.40 18.95
N LYS A 761 -23.77 1.66 17.86
CA LYS A 761 -25.09 1.67 17.21
C LYS A 761 -26.14 0.94 18.07
N ILE A 762 -25.76 -0.17 18.69
CA ILE A 762 -26.64 -0.90 19.62
C ILE A 762 -26.99 0.01 20.81
N SER A 763 -26.00 0.63 21.44
CA SER A 763 -26.22 1.56 22.56
C SER A 763 -27.13 2.71 22.16
N ALA A 764 -26.91 3.32 20.98
CA ALA A 764 -27.76 4.38 20.48
C ALA A 764 -29.21 3.94 20.19
N LEU A 765 -29.39 2.69 19.74
CA LEU A 765 -30.72 2.09 19.53
C LEU A 765 -31.40 1.77 20.87
N GLU A 766 -30.67 1.26 21.86
CA GLU A 766 -31.17 1.02 23.21
C GLU A 766 -31.62 2.32 23.90
N ASP A 767 -30.82 3.38 23.76
CA ASP A 767 -31.20 4.70 24.27
C ASP A 767 -32.47 5.22 23.59
N ARG A 768 -32.58 5.01 22.26
CA ARG A 768 -33.76 5.38 21.51
C ARG A 768 -35.00 4.57 21.89
N ILE A 769 -34.83 3.28 22.16
CA ILE A 769 -35.90 2.43 22.68
C ILE A 769 -36.35 2.96 24.05
N ARG A 770 -35.39 3.23 24.93
CA ARG A 770 -35.66 3.79 26.27
C ARG A 770 -36.40 5.12 26.22
N GLU A 771 -36.03 6.03 25.32
CA GLU A 771 -36.77 7.27 25.05
C GLU A 771 -38.20 7.03 24.59
N LEU A 772 -38.40 6.05 23.67
CA LEU A 772 -39.72 5.73 23.14
C LEU A 772 -40.61 5.09 24.22
N GLU A 773 -40.05 4.22 25.06
CA GLU A 773 -40.77 3.62 26.20
C GLU A 773 -41.21 4.68 27.23
N LEU A 774 -40.33 5.64 27.56
CA LEU A 774 -40.65 6.76 28.41
C LEU A 774 -41.80 7.62 27.83
N LYS A 775 -41.72 7.95 26.54
CA LYS A 775 -42.79 8.68 25.83
C LYS A 775 -44.07 7.90 25.77
N HIS A 776 -44.00 6.58 25.59
CA HIS A 776 -45.19 5.73 25.59
C HIS A 776 -45.83 5.64 26.96
N GLY A 777 -45.01 5.51 27.99
CA GLY A 777 -45.47 5.57 29.41
C GLY A 777 -46.16 6.89 29.76
N GLU A 778 -45.59 8.02 29.32
CA GLU A 778 -46.26 9.34 29.48
C GLU A 778 -47.59 9.45 28.76
N ILE A 779 -47.73 8.87 27.56
CA ILE A 779 -48.96 8.83 26.81
C ILE A 779 -50.04 7.96 27.50
N VAL A 780 -49.61 6.82 28.06
CA VAL A 780 -50.51 5.92 28.82
C VAL A 780 -50.99 6.61 30.09
N HIS A 781 -50.12 7.30 30.82
CA HIS A 781 -50.49 8.03 32.05
C HIS A 781 -51.36 9.28 31.79
N ARG A 782 -51.27 9.86 30.58
CA ARG A 782 -52.16 10.98 30.18
C ARG A 782 -53.54 10.52 29.73
N LYS A 783 -53.76 9.25 29.47
CA LYS A 783 -55.06 8.66 29.06
C LYS A 783 -55.77 7.92 30.21
N SER A 784 -55.15 7.76 31.34
CA SER A 784 -55.78 7.31 32.61
C SER A 784 -56.04 8.49 33.53
#